data_3b8ce4b12f9a29eb9ab01ec3e088576a
#
_entry.id   3b8ce4b12f9a29eb9ab01ec3e088576a
#
_cell.length_a   1.000
_cell.length_b   1.000
_cell.length_c   1.000
_cell.angle_alpha   90.00
_cell.angle_beta   90.00
_cell.angle_gamma   90.00
#
_symmetry.space_group_name_H-M   'P 1'
#
loop_
_entity.id
_entity.type
_entity.pdbx_description
1 polymer ?
#
loop_
_entity_poly.entity_id
_entity_poly.type
_entity_poly.pdbx_seq_one_letter_code
_entity_poly.pdbx_strand_id
1 'polypeptide(L)'
;MQGSTARGRRQPKQEISTATPPTCQLRRLTVLGALLTIGGAALAQQPVTVRTPATPLVLHDPYFSVWSFDDALNGGPTRHWTGAEQQLNGFIRIDGHPFRFMGDDREIPPIPQVSRAIWPTRTIYDFEGSGIHLTATFFTPALPQDLDVLSRPLTYLSWDVRSTDGQPHAVRLSVSASAQLAVDNEHETVVWGTSRVGDMTVMHMGDNAQPMLAKAGDNLRIDWGWADFAIPAQPGMTTETVGAWKFQKEVTSGTSAASDDLNMPRAPRNDLPMMAVSFDLGNVSTTPVRRRAMLAYDDREAIEYLNRQMPDYWRRNGWTMVDLLEAAEREEDSLRTRGEAFDRALVSDLVQTGGEHYAALAVLAYRQTLAAHKLVVDINGQAMMFSKENSSNGCTDTVDVTYPASPFFLFFNPKLLEADLRPVMEYASLPRWHWPFAPHDIGTYPLANGQVYGGGETTEDDQMPVEESGNMLIMFDALAKAEGNADFAEHYWPLLSRWAAYLLQFGMDPGNQLSTDDFTGHLAHNAGLSIKAILSLDSYAQLAAMLHKDDEAAKYHQAAEQMAKEWMTMAADGDHTRLAFNLPGTWSQQYNLVWDRILGLHLFPPSLTQEEVSYYLKHQNAFGLPLDNRHTYTKLDWSVWTATLSPNQQDFNALIDPLYRFMTESPTRVPLSDWFDTVSGAQVGFQARSVVGGIYIKMLADPAEWKKWAAGKGTP
;
A
#
# COMPACT_ATOMS: atom_id res chain seq x y z
N MET A 1 -34.44 -37.69 42.59
CA MET A 1 -34.14 -37.55 44.03
C MET A 1 -33.64 -36.14 44.21
N GLN A 2 -34.52 -35.33 44.75
CA GLN A 2 -34.48 -34.61 46.02
C GLN A 2 -33.27 -33.64 46.06
N GLY A 3 -33.36 -32.34 46.26
CA GLY A 3 -34.44 -31.50 46.70
C GLY A 3 -33.85 -30.28 47.38
N SER A 4 -34.48 -29.15 47.16
CA SER A 4 -34.83 -28.12 48.16
C SER A 4 -33.67 -27.47 48.94
N THR A 5 -33.60 -26.17 49.21
CA THR A 5 -34.59 -25.15 49.57
C THR A 5 -33.97 -23.76 49.62
N ALA A 6 -34.85 -22.79 49.44
CA ALA A 6 -34.62 -21.33 49.52
C ALA A 6 -34.50 -20.80 50.98
N ARG A 7 -33.97 -19.57 51.10
CA ARG A 7 -34.32 -18.47 52.05
C ARG A 7 -33.34 -17.31 51.75
N GLY A 8 -33.64 -16.09 51.38
CA GLY A 8 -34.69 -15.18 51.84
C GLY A 8 -34.22 -14.30 53.02
N ARG A 9 -33.80 -13.03 52.75
CA ARG A 9 -33.89 -11.89 53.67
C ARG A 9 -33.64 -10.55 52.97
N ARG A 10 -34.59 -9.81 52.87
CA ARG A 10 -35.14 -8.48 53.16
C ARG A 10 -34.13 -7.34 53.32
N GLN A 11 -34.45 -6.26 52.59
CA GLN A 11 -34.02 -4.87 52.77
C GLN A 11 -34.40 -4.27 54.13
N PRO A 12 -33.81 -3.12 54.51
CA PRO A 12 -34.67 -2.01 54.93
C PRO A 12 -34.45 -0.70 54.16
N LYS A 13 -35.56 0.03 54.05
CA LYS A 13 -35.71 1.41 53.63
C LYS A 13 -35.33 2.38 54.75
N GLN A 14 -34.86 3.56 54.33
CA GLN A 14 -35.06 4.84 55.09
C GLN A 14 -34.54 5.94 54.14
N GLU A 15 -35.09 7.01 53.96
CA GLU A 15 -36.10 7.96 54.39
C GLU A 15 -35.67 9.33 53.81
N ILE A 16 -36.62 10.03 53.32
CA ILE A 16 -36.56 11.34 52.67
C ILE A 16 -36.44 12.43 53.75
N SER A 17 -35.54 13.41 53.57
CA SER A 17 -35.63 14.67 54.28
C SER A 17 -35.60 15.84 53.30
N THR A 18 -36.67 16.60 53.34
CA THR A 18 -36.94 17.86 52.65
C THR A 18 -36.35 19.04 53.42
N ALA A 19 -35.68 19.99 52.75
CA ALA A 19 -35.58 21.37 53.25
C ALA A 19 -35.48 22.36 52.08
N THR A 20 -36.35 23.35 52.10
CA THR A 20 -36.60 24.45 51.17
C THR A 20 -35.66 25.64 51.43
N PRO A 21 -35.54 26.63 50.48
CA PRO A 21 -34.41 27.55 50.37
C PRO A 21 -34.63 28.90 51.06
N PRO A 22 -33.65 29.79 51.06
CA PRO A 22 -33.92 31.24 51.16
C PRO A 22 -33.45 32.03 49.94
N THR A 23 -34.21 33.01 49.69
CA THR A 23 -34.35 34.13 48.78
C THR A 23 -33.10 34.97 48.48
N CYS A 24 -32.95 35.27 47.22
CA CYS A 24 -32.73 36.51 46.48
C CYS A 24 -31.93 37.68 47.10
N GLN A 25 -30.84 38.09 46.41
CA GLN A 25 -30.51 39.52 46.21
C GLN A 25 -29.81 39.72 44.85
N LEU A 26 -30.44 40.55 44.00
CA LEU A 26 -29.90 41.10 42.76
C LEU A 26 -28.73 42.05 43.06
N ARG A 27 -27.57 41.80 42.43
CA ARG A 27 -26.60 42.86 42.15
C ARG A 27 -26.34 42.90 40.66
N ARG A 28 -26.60 44.03 40.06
CA ARG A 28 -26.23 44.38 38.69
C ARG A 28 -24.71 44.43 38.58
N LEU A 29 -24.17 43.68 37.63
CA LEU A 29 -22.80 43.86 37.17
C LEU A 29 -22.81 44.03 35.64
N THR A 30 -22.12 45.04 35.22
CA THR A 30 -21.91 45.58 33.90
C THR A 30 -21.32 44.52 32.95
N VAL A 31 -21.92 44.37 31.77
CA VAL A 31 -21.44 43.55 30.67
C VAL A 31 -20.21 44.25 30.05
N LEU A 32 -19.01 43.72 30.29
CA LEU A 32 -17.83 43.98 29.44
C LEU A 32 -17.80 42.86 28.41
N GLY A 33 -18.00 43.21 27.13
CA GLY A 33 -17.88 42.31 26.02
C GLY A 33 -16.43 41.85 25.85
N ALA A 34 -16.15 40.62 26.20
CA ALA A 34 -14.94 39.93 25.77
C ALA A 34 -15.26 39.24 24.41
N LEU A 35 -14.66 39.74 23.32
CA LEU A 35 -14.53 39.03 22.07
C LEU A 35 -13.75 37.74 22.37
N LEU A 36 -14.43 36.63 22.47
CA LEU A 36 -13.82 35.28 22.33
C LEU A 36 -13.41 35.13 20.85
N THR A 37 -12.16 35.40 20.55
CA THR A 37 -11.51 34.79 19.39
C THR A 37 -11.51 33.29 19.60
N ILE A 38 -12.38 32.59 18.90
CA ILE A 38 -12.30 31.13 18.72
C ILE A 38 -11.03 30.94 17.88
N GLY A 39 -9.90 30.79 18.55
CA GLY A 39 -8.72 30.20 17.97
C GLY A 39 -9.13 28.76 17.59
N GLY A 40 -9.29 28.51 16.29
CA GLY A 40 -9.38 27.16 15.79
C GLY A 40 -8.16 26.40 16.32
N ALA A 41 -8.39 25.46 17.23
CA ALA A 41 -7.38 24.46 17.55
C ALA A 41 -7.07 23.78 16.22
N ALA A 42 -5.88 24.00 15.66
CA ALA A 42 -5.37 23.19 14.58
C ALA A 42 -5.41 21.76 15.10
N LEU A 43 -6.30 20.96 14.55
CA LEU A 43 -6.34 19.52 14.82
C LEU A 43 -4.93 19.02 14.51
N ALA A 44 -4.22 18.58 15.52
CA ALA A 44 -2.87 18.07 15.37
C ALA A 44 -2.97 16.86 14.42
N GLN A 45 -2.33 16.96 13.27
CA GLN A 45 -2.25 15.89 12.29
C GLN A 45 -1.65 14.67 12.98
N GLN A 46 -2.40 13.57 13.04
CA GLN A 46 -2.01 12.40 13.80
C GLN A 46 -1.62 11.25 12.87
N PRO A 47 -0.53 10.54 13.16
CA PRO A 47 -0.20 9.27 12.48
C PRO A 47 -1.21 8.18 12.83
N VAL A 48 -1.18 7.08 12.08
CA VAL A 48 -1.92 5.87 12.45
C VAL A 48 -1.24 5.20 13.63
N THR A 49 -1.86 5.30 14.80
CA THR A 49 -1.36 4.71 16.06
C THR A 49 -2.14 3.47 16.49
N VAL A 50 -3.32 3.26 15.90
CA VAL A 50 -4.16 2.09 16.16
C VAL A 50 -3.53 0.81 15.63
N ARG A 51 -3.98 -0.34 16.15
CA ARG A 51 -3.57 -1.65 15.64
C ARG A 51 -3.80 -1.74 14.12
N THR A 52 -2.86 -2.37 13.41
CA THR A 52 -2.97 -2.67 11.98
C THR A 52 -2.68 -4.15 11.74
N PRO A 53 -3.14 -4.76 10.64
CA PRO A 53 -2.92 -6.19 10.38
C PRO A 53 -1.43 -6.54 10.28
N ALA A 54 -0.65 -5.73 9.60
CA ALA A 54 0.82 -5.72 9.61
C ALA A 54 1.32 -4.28 9.55
N THR A 55 2.61 -4.08 9.88
CA THR A 55 3.23 -2.76 9.88
C THR A 55 4.34 -2.70 8.84
N PRO A 56 4.30 -1.76 7.87
CA PRO A 56 5.34 -1.60 6.87
C PRO A 56 6.63 -1.05 7.49
N LEU A 57 7.78 -1.64 7.16
CA LEU A 57 9.12 -1.24 7.65
C LEU A 57 10.01 -0.75 6.50
N VAL A 58 10.40 -1.68 5.59
CA VAL A 58 11.28 -1.42 4.45
C VAL A 58 10.54 -1.86 3.20
N LEU A 59 9.97 -0.92 2.44
CA LEU A 59 9.11 -1.21 1.31
C LEU A 59 9.54 -0.41 0.09
N HIS A 60 9.94 -1.11 -0.98
CA HIS A 60 10.39 -0.49 -2.23
C HIS A 60 9.73 -1.11 -3.47
N ASP A 61 9.74 -2.43 -3.56
CA ASP A 61 9.23 -3.19 -4.69
C ASP A 61 8.76 -4.58 -4.23
N PRO A 62 8.23 -5.44 -5.12
CA PRO A 62 7.73 -6.77 -4.74
C PRO A 62 8.76 -7.69 -4.07
N TYR A 63 10.06 -7.45 -4.25
CA TYR A 63 11.13 -8.27 -3.69
C TYR A 63 11.80 -7.64 -2.48
N PHE A 64 11.92 -6.32 -2.42
CA PHE A 64 12.50 -5.61 -1.27
C PHE A 64 11.38 -5.02 -0.41
N SER A 65 10.75 -5.89 0.40
CA SER A 65 9.48 -5.62 1.09
C SER A 65 9.44 -6.30 2.46
N VAL A 66 9.90 -5.59 3.52
CA VAL A 66 10.00 -6.10 4.89
C VAL A 66 8.95 -5.48 5.80
N TRP A 67 8.26 -6.33 6.55
CA TRP A 67 7.12 -6.01 7.42
C TRP A 67 7.29 -6.56 8.83
N SER A 68 6.58 -5.97 9.80
CA SER A 68 6.27 -6.60 11.09
C SER A 68 4.83 -7.09 11.08
N PHE A 69 4.63 -8.41 11.31
CA PHE A 69 3.30 -9.04 11.35
C PHE A 69 2.70 -9.04 12.75
N ASP A 70 3.44 -8.59 13.75
CA ASP A 70 3.04 -8.57 15.15
C ASP A 70 2.59 -7.18 15.62
N ASP A 71 1.88 -7.12 16.73
CA ASP A 71 1.44 -5.86 17.34
C ASP A 71 2.62 -5.06 17.92
N ALA A 72 3.66 -5.77 18.37
CA ALA A 72 4.92 -5.18 18.84
C ALA A 72 6.08 -5.57 17.91
N LEU A 73 6.98 -4.64 17.64
CA LEU A 73 8.15 -4.88 16.78
C LEU A 73 9.07 -5.98 17.33
N ASN A 74 9.04 -6.19 18.63
CA ASN A 74 9.75 -7.25 19.33
C ASN A 74 8.86 -8.46 19.69
N GLY A 75 7.71 -8.62 19.01
CA GLY A 75 6.78 -9.73 19.22
C GLY A 75 7.10 -10.97 18.39
N GLY A 76 7.72 -10.78 17.22
CA GLY A 76 8.07 -11.81 16.25
C GLY A 76 9.17 -11.37 15.28
N PRO A 77 9.62 -12.24 14.37
CA PRO A 77 10.58 -11.89 13.34
C PRO A 77 9.96 -10.95 12.29
N THR A 78 10.77 -10.08 11.71
CA THR A 78 10.36 -9.34 10.51
C THR A 78 10.28 -10.30 9.32
N ARG A 79 9.33 -10.01 8.39
CA ARG A 79 8.98 -10.90 7.30
C ARG A 79 8.83 -10.16 5.98
N HIS A 80 9.10 -10.87 4.91
CA HIS A 80 8.65 -10.47 3.58
C HIS A 80 7.11 -10.55 3.50
N TRP A 81 6.48 -9.85 2.54
CA TRP A 81 5.02 -9.92 2.36
C TRP A 81 4.49 -11.34 2.12
N THR A 82 5.30 -12.26 1.59
CA THR A 82 4.96 -13.68 1.42
C THR A 82 4.84 -14.45 2.73
N GLY A 83 5.24 -13.85 3.87
CA GLY A 83 5.33 -14.49 5.17
C GLY A 83 6.68 -15.15 5.47
N ALA A 84 7.58 -15.28 4.48
CA ALA A 84 8.94 -15.77 4.71
C ALA A 84 9.71 -14.80 5.62
N GLU A 85 10.53 -15.33 6.49
CA GLU A 85 11.37 -14.53 7.38
C GLU A 85 12.43 -13.74 6.58
N GLN A 86 12.56 -12.48 6.91
CA GLN A 86 13.64 -11.57 6.51
C GLN A 86 14.03 -10.79 7.74
N GLN A 87 14.85 -11.40 8.59
CA GLN A 87 15.08 -10.93 9.93
C GLN A 87 15.91 -9.65 9.97
N LEU A 88 15.32 -8.62 10.57
CA LEU A 88 16.00 -7.45 11.13
C LEU A 88 15.93 -7.59 12.65
N ASN A 89 17.06 -7.48 13.35
CA ASN A 89 17.11 -7.61 14.80
C ASN A 89 17.64 -6.33 15.45
N GLY A 90 17.12 -6.03 16.63
CA GLY A 90 17.53 -4.85 17.38
C GLY A 90 17.58 -5.10 18.88
N PHE A 91 18.71 -4.79 19.49
CA PHE A 91 18.98 -4.96 20.90
C PHE A 91 19.54 -3.68 21.51
N ILE A 92 19.16 -3.43 22.77
CA ILE A 92 19.69 -2.35 23.58
C ILE A 92 20.19 -2.93 24.91
N ARG A 93 21.42 -2.64 25.27
CA ARG A 93 21.99 -3.01 26.56
C ARG A 93 22.05 -1.77 27.44
N ILE A 94 21.42 -1.83 28.63
CA ILE A 94 21.29 -0.73 29.56
C ILE A 94 21.91 -1.17 30.90
N ASP A 95 22.93 -0.49 31.37
CA ASP A 95 23.64 -0.77 32.61
C ASP A 95 24.03 -2.25 32.77
N GLY A 96 24.46 -2.84 31.65
CA GLY A 96 24.88 -4.24 31.64
C GLY A 96 23.76 -5.26 31.41
N HIS A 97 22.49 -4.87 31.26
CA HIS A 97 21.35 -5.75 31.02
C HIS A 97 20.88 -5.65 29.55
N PRO A 98 20.88 -6.73 28.79
CA PRO A 98 20.41 -6.72 27.40
C PRO A 98 18.88 -6.77 27.31
N PHE A 99 18.30 -6.03 26.36
CA PHE A 99 16.88 -6.05 25.99
C PHE A 99 16.75 -6.10 24.48
N ARG A 100 15.68 -6.73 24.00
CA ARG A 100 15.29 -6.78 22.60
C ARG A 100 14.22 -5.73 22.30
N PHE A 101 14.43 -4.89 21.28
CA PHE A 101 13.41 -3.97 20.78
C PHE A 101 12.89 -4.36 19.40
N MET A 102 13.57 -5.26 18.65
CA MET A 102 13.15 -5.77 17.34
C MET A 102 13.58 -7.23 17.18
N GLY A 103 12.71 -8.06 16.57
CA GLY A 103 12.93 -9.51 16.38
C GLY A 103 12.34 -10.35 17.50
N ASP A 104 12.64 -11.66 17.54
CA ASP A 104 12.00 -12.64 18.43
C ASP A 104 12.96 -13.49 19.29
N ASP A 105 14.20 -13.05 19.46
CA ASP A 105 15.16 -13.77 20.33
C ASP A 105 14.61 -13.92 21.75
N ARG A 106 14.16 -15.12 22.07
CA ARG A 106 13.46 -15.43 23.35
C ARG A 106 14.39 -15.50 24.55
N GLU A 107 15.69 -15.56 24.34
CA GLU A 107 16.66 -15.57 25.44
C GLU A 107 16.94 -14.16 25.98
N ILE A 108 16.65 -13.13 25.17
CA ILE A 108 16.81 -11.73 25.54
C ILE A 108 15.43 -11.11 25.80
N PRO A 109 15.15 -10.60 27.00
CA PRO A 109 13.85 -10.04 27.34
C PRO A 109 13.50 -8.83 26.47
N PRO A 110 12.21 -8.63 26.09
CA PRO A 110 11.80 -7.45 25.37
C PRO A 110 11.82 -6.20 26.25
N ILE A 111 12.24 -5.07 25.68
CA ILE A 111 11.94 -3.75 26.26
C ILE A 111 10.47 -3.40 25.90
N PRO A 112 9.67 -2.83 26.83
CA PRO A 112 8.29 -2.47 26.55
C PRO A 112 8.17 -1.48 25.40
N GLN A 113 7.37 -1.81 24.39
CA GLN A 113 6.95 -0.87 23.35
C GLN A 113 5.83 0.00 23.90
N VAL A 114 5.99 1.33 23.87
CA VAL A 114 5.01 2.29 24.41
C VAL A 114 4.17 2.94 23.31
N SER A 115 4.70 3.04 22.10
CA SER A 115 3.93 3.55 20.96
C SER A 115 4.40 2.97 19.64
N ARG A 116 3.53 3.12 18.63
CA ARG A 116 3.84 2.96 17.22
C ARG A 116 3.08 4.02 16.43
N ALA A 117 3.75 4.64 15.47
CA ALA A 117 3.17 5.65 14.59
C ALA A 117 3.50 5.33 13.12
N ILE A 118 2.47 5.13 12.28
CA ILE A 118 2.62 4.91 10.84
C ILE A 118 2.22 6.19 10.10
N TRP A 119 3.16 6.69 9.31
CA TRP A 119 3.00 7.78 8.37
C TRP A 119 3.16 7.25 6.94
N PRO A 120 2.76 7.98 5.91
CA PRO A 120 2.96 7.59 4.52
C PRO A 120 4.40 7.16 4.19
N THR A 121 5.40 7.93 4.64
CA THR A 121 6.83 7.65 4.34
C THR A 121 7.59 7.02 5.51
N ARG A 122 7.01 6.93 6.71
CA ARG A 122 7.74 6.55 7.94
C ARG A 122 6.95 5.60 8.82
N THR A 123 7.68 4.75 9.53
CA THR A 123 7.18 4.02 10.71
C THR A 123 8.08 4.30 11.90
N ILE A 124 7.49 4.70 13.01
CA ILE A 124 8.19 5.10 14.25
C ILE A 124 7.70 4.22 15.39
N TYR A 125 8.62 3.69 16.14
CA TYR A 125 8.34 2.93 17.37
C TYR A 125 9.05 3.58 18.55
N ASP A 126 8.34 3.70 19.66
CA ASP A 126 8.91 4.13 20.93
C ASP A 126 8.90 3.00 21.94
N PHE A 127 10.01 2.86 22.65
CA PHE A 127 10.21 1.88 23.70
C PHE A 127 10.67 2.59 24.98
N GLU A 128 10.24 2.10 26.14
CA GLU A 128 10.67 2.66 27.41
C GLU A 128 10.88 1.59 28.47
N GLY A 129 12.03 1.62 29.13
CA GLY A 129 12.40 0.69 30.20
C GLY A 129 13.76 0.98 30.77
N SER A 130 13.97 0.59 32.03
CA SER A 130 15.27 0.75 32.76
C SER A 130 15.83 2.17 32.68
N GLY A 131 14.98 3.20 32.82
CA GLY A 131 15.39 4.60 32.79
C GLY A 131 15.74 5.16 31.39
N ILE A 132 15.53 4.38 30.34
CA ILE A 132 15.84 4.77 28.96
C ILE A 132 14.57 4.81 28.11
N HIS A 133 14.50 5.79 27.23
CA HIS A 133 13.58 5.89 26.08
C HIS A 133 14.38 5.71 24.79
N LEU A 134 13.89 4.80 23.92
CA LEU A 134 14.42 4.53 22.59
C LEU A 134 13.34 4.80 21.57
N THR A 135 13.63 5.66 20.58
CA THR A 135 12.82 5.81 19.36
C THR A 135 13.52 5.15 18.19
N ALA A 136 12.87 4.19 17.52
CA ALA A 136 13.34 3.55 16.29
C ALA A 136 12.50 4.03 15.11
N THR A 137 13.13 4.58 14.06
CA THR A 137 12.46 5.11 12.87
C THR A 137 12.94 4.39 11.62
N PHE A 138 11.98 3.94 10.81
CA PHE A 138 12.14 3.44 9.46
C PHE A 138 11.60 4.52 8.51
N PHE A 139 12.45 5.08 7.67
CA PHE A 139 12.09 6.15 6.74
C PHE A 139 12.44 5.74 5.31
N THR A 140 11.43 5.51 4.49
CA THR A 140 11.55 5.31 3.04
C THR A 140 11.08 6.59 2.36
N PRO A 141 11.95 7.33 1.64
CA PRO A 141 11.57 8.59 0.98
C PRO A 141 10.73 8.36 -0.27
N ALA A 142 9.57 7.71 -0.09
CA ALA A 142 8.61 7.38 -1.14
C ALA A 142 7.83 8.64 -1.57
N LEU A 143 8.45 9.47 -2.41
CA LEU A 143 7.93 10.75 -2.89
C LEU A 143 7.56 10.65 -4.37
N PRO A 144 6.27 10.44 -4.75
CA PRO A 144 5.86 10.10 -6.12
C PRO A 144 6.17 11.17 -7.16
N GLN A 145 6.36 12.42 -6.76
CA GLN A 145 6.74 13.52 -7.65
C GLN A 145 8.24 13.55 -8.00
N ASP A 146 9.05 12.77 -7.31
CA ASP A 146 10.51 12.73 -7.46
C ASP A 146 10.93 11.31 -7.84
N LEU A 147 10.87 10.99 -9.14
CA LEU A 147 11.16 9.64 -9.64
C LEU A 147 12.59 9.19 -9.33
N ASP A 148 13.54 10.14 -9.24
CA ASP A 148 14.92 9.83 -8.87
C ASP A 148 15.01 9.30 -7.44
N VAL A 149 14.28 9.91 -6.52
CA VAL A 149 14.25 9.49 -5.13
C VAL A 149 13.35 8.27 -4.96
N LEU A 150 12.18 8.26 -5.61
CA LEU A 150 11.20 7.17 -5.52
C LEU A 150 11.77 5.83 -5.96
N SER A 151 12.59 5.83 -7.03
CA SER A 151 13.16 4.59 -7.58
C SER A 151 14.35 4.03 -6.80
N ARG A 152 14.90 4.76 -5.80
CA ARG A 152 16.03 4.30 -4.99
C ARG A 152 15.60 3.22 -4.01
N PRO A 153 16.09 1.98 -4.09
CA PRO A 153 15.73 0.90 -3.16
C PRO A 153 16.50 1.05 -1.83
N LEU A 154 16.17 2.09 -1.05
CA LEU A 154 16.89 2.45 0.17
C LEU A 154 15.96 2.99 1.27
N THR A 155 16.07 2.42 2.47
CA THR A 155 15.40 2.89 3.69
C THR A 155 16.44 3.36 4.70
N TYR A 156 16.22 4.55 5.27
CA TYR A 156 16.98 5.09 6.39
C TYR A 156 16.46 4.50 7.70
N LEU A 157 17.37 4.01 8.52
CA LEU A 157 17.11 3.51 9.87
C LEU A 157 17.76 4.45 10.88
N SER A 158 17.03 4.90 11.88
CA SER A 158 17.60 5.73 12.94
C SER A 158 17.10 5.36 14.32
N TRP A 159 17.94 5.58 15.31
CA TRP A 159 17.68 5.27 16.72
C TRP A 159 18.08 6.47 17.56
N ASP A 160 17.11 7.05 18.28
CA ASP A 160 17.30 8.14 19.22
C ASP A 160 17.13 7.61 20.63
N VAL A 161 18.16 7.74 21.48
CA VAL A 161 18.21 7.19 22.83
C VAL A 161 18.43 8.30 23.85
N ARG A 162 17.60 8.36 24.90
CA ARG A 162 17.75 9.33 26.01
C ARG A 162 17.35 8.72 27.34
N SER A 163 17.89 9.27 28.43
CA SER A 163 17.42 8.96 29.78
C SER A 163 16.05 9.59 30.07
N THR A 164 15.22 8.89 30.85
CA THR A 164 13.89 9.35 31.30
C THR A 164 13.84 9.70 32.79
N ASP A 165 14.79 9.22 33.58
CA ASP A 165 14.84 9.42 35.05
C ASP A 165 15.86 10.48 35.50
N GLY A 166 16.57 11.10 34.54
CA GLY A 166 17.56 12.13 34.80
C GLY A 166 18.92 11.59 35.24
N GLN A 167 19.10 10.27 35.35
CA GLN A 167 20.39 9.64 35.63
C GLN A 167 21.10 9.27 34.32
N PRO A 168 22.44 9.27 34.28
CA PRO A 168 23.18 8.74 33.16
C PRO A 168 23.19 7.21 33.20
N HIS A 169 22.90 6.56 32.06
CA HIS A 169 22.92 5.12 31.88
C HIS A 169 23.98 4.71 30.87
N ALA A 170 24.74 3.65 31.13
CA ALA A 170 25.65 3.06 30.18
C ALA A 170 24.85 2.27 29.11
N VAL A 171 24.87 2.74 27.86
CA VAL A 171 24.03 2.17 26.79
C VAL A 171 24.86 1.69 25.62
N ARG A 172 24.55 0.47 25.15
CA ARG A 172 25.00 -0.06 23.86
C ARG A 172 23.79 -0.46 23.01
N LEU A 173 23.79 -0.05 21.74
CA LEU A 173 22.79 -0.43 20.74
C LEU A 173 23.42 -1.42 19.77
N SER A 174 22.73 -2.52 19.41
CA SER A 174 23.18 -3.50 18.41
C SER A 174 22.03 -3.82 17.45
N VAL A 175 22.31 -3.76 16.15
CA VAL A 175 21.30 -3.98 15.10
C VAL A 175 21.89 -4.86 14.01
N SER A 176 21.08 -5.74 13.43
CA SER A 176 21.51 -6.60 12.33
C SER A 176 20.44 -6.76 11.24
N ALA A 177 20.91 -7.01 10.02
CA ALA A 177 20.12 -7.44 8.86
C ALA A 177 20.62 -8.80 8.39
N SER A 178 19.72 -9.75 8.14
CA SER A 178 20.07 -11.13 7.85
C SER A 178 20.25 -11.42 6.37
N ALA A 179 20.95 -12.51 6.07
CA ALA A 179 21.11 -13.07 4.72
C ALA A 179 19.80 -13.49 4.05
N GLN A 180 18.72 -13.64 4.81
CA GLN A 180 17.38 -13.95 4.27
C GLN A 180 16.85 -12.86 3.32
N LEU A 181 17.43 -11.65 3.35
CA LEU A 181 17.10 -10.57 2.41
C LEU A 181 17.55 -10.88 0.96
N ALA A 182 18.52 -11.78 0.77
CA ALA A 182 19.19 -12.00 -0.51
C ALA A 182 19.04 -13.44 -1.06
N VAL A 183 18.04 -14.18 -0.57
CA VAL A 183 17.74 -15.55 -1.00
C VAL A 183 16.25 -15.78 -1.14
N ASP A 184 15.87 -16.63 -2.09
CA ASP A 184 14.48 -17.11 -2.21
C ASP A 184 14.12 -18.11 -1.10
N ASN A 185 15.06 -18.94 -0.71
CA ASN A 185 14.84 -19.93 0.36
C ASN A 185 16.11 -20.18 1.20
N GLU A 186 15.95 -20.69 2.41
CA GLU A 186 17.02 -20.89 3.39
C GLU A 186 18.08 -21.95 3.03
N HIS A 187 17.90 -22.67 1.92
CA HIS A 187 18.88 -23.66 1.44
C HIS A 187 19.90 -23.07 0.46
N GLU A 188 19.58 -21.94 -0.17
CA GLU A 188 20.50 -21.21 -1.04
C GLU A 188 21.67 -20.70 -0.23
N THR A 189 22.84 -20.63 -0.86
CA THR A 189 24.05 -20.19 -0.14
C THR A 189 24.38 -18.75 -0.44
N VAL A 190 24.77 -18.01 0.58
CA VAL A 190 25.18 -16.61 0.45
C VAL A 190 26.68 -16.43 0.61
N VAL A 191 27.17 -15.38 -0.01
CA VAL A 191 28.51 -14.81 0.19
C VAL A 191 28.36 -13.37 0.65
N TRP A 192 29.40 -12.84 1.32
CA TRP A 192 29.36 -11.51 1.89
C TRP A 192 30.72 -10.84 1.87
N GLY A 193 30.72 -9.54 2.11
CA GLY A 193 31.93 -8.75 2.22
C GLY A 193 31.66 -7.38 2.85
N THR A 194 32.75 -6.68 3.11
CA THR A 194 32.71 -5.31 3.65
C THR A 194 33.57 -4.41 2.76
N SER A 195 33.03 -3.25 2.43
CA SER A 195 33.70 -2.24 1.61
C SER A 195 33.63 -0.86 2.27
N ARG A 196 34.32 0.12 1.69
CA ARG A 196 34.25 1.53 2.06
C ARG A 196 33.69 2.34 0.90
N VAL A 197 32.69 3.20 1.21
CA VAL A 197 32.12 4.18 0.29
C VAL A 197 32.18 5.54 0.98
N GLY A 198 33.08 6.42 0.54
CA GLY A 198 33.38 7.63 1.31
C GLY A 198 33.87 7.28 2.72
N ASP A 199 33.19 7.81 3.74
CA ASP A 199 33.45 7.48 5.14
C ASP A 199 32.52 6.37 5.69
N MET A 200 31.58 5.86 4.87
CA MET A 200 30.69 4.77 5.26
C MET A 200 31.39 3.42 5.22
N THR A 201 31.03 2.55 6.17
CA THR A 201 31.26 1.10 6.06
C THR A 201 30.02 0.48 5.44
N VAL A 202 30.17 -0.25 4.34
CA VAL A 202 29.08 -0.97 3.67
C VAL A 202 29.35 -2.45 3.76
N MET A 203 28.51 -3.15 4.49
CA MET A 203 28.44 -4.61 4.48
C MET A 203 27.45 -5.03 3.42
N HIS A 204 27.82 -6.01 2.59
CA HIS A 204 26.97 -6.51 1.52
C HIS A 204 26.88 -8.04 1.56
N MET A 205 25.72 -8.56 1.16
CA MET A 205 25.39 -9.97 1.20
C MET A 205 24.52 -10.34 0.00
N GLY A 206 24.87 -11.41 -0.71
CA GLY A 206 24.14 -11.84 -1.91
C GLY A 206 24.16 -13.37 -2.06
N ASP A 207 23.22 -13.90 -2.83
CA ASP A 207 23.27 -15.30 -3.23
C ASP A 207 24.56 -15.64 -3.97
N ASN A 208 25.15 -16.80 -3.68
CA ASN A 208 26.42 -17.21 -4.27
C ASN A 208 26.30 -17.56 -5.76
N ALA A 209 25.14 -18.01 -6.22
CA ALA A 209 24.91 -18.42 -7.60
C ALA A 209 24.52 -17.26 -8.51
N GLN A 210 23.93 -16.18 -7.94
CA GLN A 210 23.46 -15.00 -8.67
C GLN A 210 22.59 -15.32 -9.90
N PRO A 211 21.48 -16.08 -9.78
CA PRO A 211 20.66 -16.52 -10.90
C PRO A 211 19.73 -15.40 -11.40
N MET A 212 20.32 -14.32 -11.88
CA MET A 212 19.65 -13.09 -12.26
C MET A 212 18.50 -13.33 -13.25
N LEU A 213 17.26 -12.91 -12.85
CA LEU A 213 16.04 -13.04 -13.64
C LEU A 213 15.74 -14.50 -14.10
N ALA A 214 16.21 -15.50 -13.35
CA ALA A 214 16.11 -16.89 -13.77
C ALA A 214 14.79 -17.57 -13.35
N LYS A 215 14.05 -16.97 -12.44
CA LYS A 215 12.77 -17.49 -11.93
C LYS A 215 11.68 -16.42 -12.05
N ALA A 216 10.45 -16.86 -12.28
CA ALA A 216 9.24 -16.03 -12.23
C ALA A 216 8.14 -16.74 -11.45
N GLY A 217 7.31 -16.01 -10.73
CA GLY A 217 6.22 -16.59 -9.94
C GLY A 217 5.75 -15.70 -8.80
N ASP A 218 4.67 -16.14 -8.15
CA ASP A 218 4.04 -15.35 -7.09
C ASP A 218 4.85 -15.31 -5.79
N ASN A 219 5.11 -16.48 -5.18
CA ASN A 219 5.69 -16.57 -3.83
C ASN A 219 7.23 -16.54 -3.81
N LEU A 220 7.86 -15.92 -4.80
CA LEU A 220 9.31 -15.81 -4.87
C LEU A 220 9.85 -14.59 -4.13
N ARG A 221 11.07 -14.71 -3.60
CA ARG A 221 11.92 -13.61 -3.15
C ARG A 221 13.10 -13.50 -4.09
N ILE A 222 13.79 -12.38 -4.06
CA ILE A 222 14.97 -12.18 -4.90
C ILE A 222 16.12 -13.09 -4.45
N ASP A 223 16.79 -13.72 -5.41
CA ASP A 223 17.97 -14.59 -5.22
C ASP A 223 19.16 -14.15 -6.09
N TRP A 224 19.16 -12.90 -6.52
CA TRP A 224 20.29 -12.26 -7.21
C TRP A 224 20.50 -10.84 -6.69
N GLY A 225 21.63 -10.23 -7.05
CA GLY A 225 21.97 -8.90 -6.55
C GLY A 225 22.51 -8.92 -5.11
N TRP A 226 22.46 -7.80 -4.44
CA TRP A 226 23.10 -7.58 -3.14
C TRP A 226 22.25 -6.77 -2.19
N ALA A 227 22.05 -7.28 -0.99
CA ALA A 227 21.57 -6.49 0.14
C ALA A 227 22.75 -5.72 0.74
N ASP A 228 22.63 -4.40 0.86
CA ASP A 228 23.65 -3.51 1.41
C ASP A 228 23.18 -2.90 2.73
N PHE A 229 24.02 -3.06 3.77
CA PHE A 229 23.82 -2.39 5.05
C PHE A 229 24.94 -1.35 5.23
N ALA A 230 24.62 -0.09 4.90
CA ALA A 230 25.56 1.01 4.88
C ALA A 230 25.50 1.84 6.17
N ILE A 231 26.64 1.99 6.82
CA ILE A 231 26.78 2.66 8.11
C ILE A 231 27.70 3.85 7.98
N PRO A 232 27.21 5.10 8.01
CA PRO A 232 28.04 6.29 8.09
C PRO A 232 28.95 6.25 9.31
N ALA A 233 30.15 6.84 9.23
CA ALA A 233 31.08 6.90 10.36
C ALA A 233 30.46 7.62 11.55
N GLN A 234 30.36 6.94 12.68
CA GLN A 234 29.74 7.45 13.92
C GLN A 234 30.56 7.03 15.14
N PRO A 235 30.56 7.86 16.22
CA PRO A 235 31.30 7.51 17.44
C PRO A 235 30.85 6.19 18.05
N GLY A 236 31.81 5.36 18.47
CA GLY A 236 31.56 4.11 19.17
C GLY A 236 31.03 2.96 18.31
N MET A 237 31.01 3.11 16.97
CA MET A 237 30.54 2.05 16.08
C MET A 237 31.56 0.93 15.88
N THR A 238 31.05 -0.29 15.79
CA THR A 238 31.77 -1.48 15.32
C THR A 238 30.84 -2.23 14.37
N THR A 239 31.40 -2.71 13.24
CA THR A 239 30.66 -3.49 12.23
C THR A 239 31.32 -4.84 12.06
N GLU A 240 30.51 -5.87 11.82
CA GLU A 240 30.97 -7.21 11.52
C GLU A 240 29.92 -8.01 10.76
N THR A 241 30.37 -8.91 9.90
CA THR A 241 29.50 -9.98 9.39
C THR A 241 29.67 -11.21 10.28
N VAL A 242 28.57 -11.73 10.82
CA VAL A 242 28.61 -12.68 11.94
C VAL A 242 27.46 -13.67 11.83
N GLY A 243 27.64 -14.93 12.32
CA GLY A 243 26.53 -15.87 12.49
C GLY A 243 25.63 -15.48 13.66
N ALA A 244 24.34 -15.80 13.55
CA ALA A 244 23.32 -15.43 14.56
C ALA A 244 23.70 -15.86 15.97
N TRP A 245 24.26 -17.07 16.15
CA TRP A 245 24.64 -17.57 17.47
C TRP A 245 25.76 -16.75 18.13
N LYS A 246 26.78 -16.36 17.35
CA LYS A 246 27.86 -15.50 17.84
C LYS A 246 27.32 -14.10 18.17
N PHE A 247 26.50 -13.51 17.30
CA PHE A 247 25.89 -12.19 17.53
C PHE A 247 25.05 -12.14 18.81
N GLN A 248 24.18 -13.12 19.03
CA GLN A 248 23.40 -13.25 20.27
C GLN A 248 24.31 -13.29 21.51
N LYS A 249 25.40 -14.06 21.47
CA LYS A 249 26.34 -14.19 22.55
C LYS A 249 27.05 -12.86 22.84
N GLU A 250 27.41 -12.10 21.81
CA GLU A 250 28.01 -10.77 21.94
C GLU A 250 27.05 -9.76 22.53
N VAL A 251 25.81 -9.74 22.09
CA VAL A 251 24.74 -8.91 22.66
C VAL A 251 24.55 -9.24 24.15
N THR A 252 24.50 -10.53 24.50
CA THR A 252 24.30 -10.99 25.89
C THR A 252 25.48 -10.64 26.79
N SER A 253 26.72 -10.84 26.33
CA SER A 253 27.93 -10.54 27.11
C SER A 253 28.27 -9.06 27.13
N GLY A 254 27.85 -8.29 26.14
CA GLY A 254 28.26 -6.90 25.93
C GLY A 254 29.65 -6.72 25.33
N THR A 255 30.24 -7.80 24.80
CA THR A 255 31.55 -7.79 24.16
C THR A 255 31.42 -8.18 22.69
N SER A 256 32.07 -7.44 21.78
CA SER A 256 32.19 -7.81 20.35
C SER A 256 33.67 -8.02 20.05
N ALA A 257 33.96 -9.05 19.27
CA ALA A 257 35.30 -9.28 18.74
C ALA A 257 35.58 -8.39 17.52
N ALA A 258 34.57 -7.75 16.96
CA ALA A 258 34.64 -6.91 15.75
C ALA A 258 35.43 -7.58 14.61
N SER A 259 35.15 -8.85 14.37
CA SER A 259 35.81 -9.67 13.34
C SER A 259 34.80 -10.38 12.46
N ASP A 260 34.94 -10.19 11.16
CA ASP A 260 34.09 -10.85 10.17
C ASP A 260 34.26 -12.38 10.22
N ASP A 261 33.13 -13.06 10.11
CA ASP A 261 33.09 -14.50 9.83
C ASP A 261 33.45 -14.71 8.37
N LEU A 262 34.45 -15.53 8.11
CA LEU A 262 34.91 -15.87 6.76
C LEU A 262 34.44 -17.25 6.30
N ASN A 263 33.57 -17.91 7.05
CA ASN A 263 33.04 -19.23 6.71
C ASN A 263 31.89 -19.11 5.70
N MET A 264 32.22 -18.83 4.46
CA MET A 264 31.33 -18.69 3.31
C MET A 264 31.84 -19.50 2.10
N PRO A 265 30.95 -19.93 1.13
CA PRO A 265 29.50 -19.66 1.12
C PRO A 265 28.76 -20.49 2.18
N ARG A 266 27.67 -19.93 2.73
CA ARG A 266 26.87 -20.59 3.78
C ARG A 266 25.36 -20.33 3.57
N ALA A 267 24.54 -21.36 3.79
CA ALA A 267 23.10 -21.22 3.72
C ALA A 267 22.52 -20.58 5.02
N PRO A 268 21.47 -19.72 4.94
CA PRO A 268 20.84 -19.11 6.11
C PRO A 268 20.46 -20.09 7.22
N ARG A 269 19.97 -21.26 6.90
CA ARG A 269 19.63 -22.32 7.88
C ARG A 269 20.81 -22.86 8.70
N ASN A 270 22.06 -22.57 8.29
CA ASN A 270 23.28 -23.04 8.92
C ASN A 270 23.96 -21.90 9.68
N ASP A 271 23.47 -21.52 10.88
CA ASP A 271 23.91 -20.36 11.65
C ASP A 271 23.82 -19.07 10.83
N LEU A 272 22.59 -18.55 10.74
CA LEU A 272 22.15 -17.42 9.87
C LEU A 272 23.18 -16.29 9.80
N PRO A 273 23.77 -16.01 8.61
CA PRO A 273 24.70 -14.90 8.45
C PRO A 273 23.97 -13.57 8.61
N MET A 274 24.58 -12.64 9.32
CA MET A 274 24.05 -11.30 9.61
C MET A 274 25.09 -10.23 9.36
N MET A 275 24.69 -9.13 8.74
CA MET A 275 25.38 -7.85 8.73
C MET A 275 25.02 -7.12 10.03
N ALA A 276 25.95 -6.92 10.92
CA ALA A 276 25.70 -6.37 12.26
C ALA A 276 26.49 -5.09 12.53
N VAL A 277 25.84 -4.14 13.20
CA VAL A 277 26.47 -2.94 13.74
C VAL A 277 26.15 -2.82 15.21
N SER A 278 27.16 -2.49 16.02
CA SER A 278 27.01 -2.12 17.42
C SER A 278 27.53 -0.72 17.65
N PHE A 279 26.81 0.05 18.46
CA PHE A 279 27.15 1.40 18.85
C PHE A 279 27.30 1.45 20.38
N ASP A 280 28.50 1.75 20.85
CA ASP A 280 28.72 2.15 22.25
C ASP A 280 28.31 3.63 22.37
N LEU A 281 27.21 3.90 23.08
CA LEU A 281 26.70 5.25 23.29
C LEU A 281 27.31 5.93 24.54
N GLY A 282 28.12 5.17 25.29
CA GLY A 282 28.64 5.64 26.59
C GLY A 282 27.54 5.91 27.62
N ASN A 283 27.69 6.94 28.40
CA ASN A 283 26.69 7.36 29.39
C ASN A 283 25.64 8.28 28.72
N VAL A 284 24.47 7.75 28.49
CA VAL A 284 23.34 8.48 27.91
C VAL A 284 22.63 9.27 28.99
N SER A 285 22.44 10.57 28.76
CA SER A 285 21.71 11.50 29.63
C SER A 285 20.32 11.83 29.06
N THR A 286 19.67 12.88 29.56
CA THR A 286 18.40 13.39 29.03
C THR A 286 18.52 13.98 27.61
N THR A 287 19.73 14.35 27.18
CA THR A 287 19.98 14.78 25.78
C THR A 287 20.01 13.55 24.89
N PRO A 288 19.17 13.50 23.83
CA PRO A 288 19.14 12.36 22.92
C PRO A 288 20.48 12.12 22.22
N VAL A 289 20.87 10.86 22.11
CA VAL A 289 22.00 10.39 21.29
C VAL A 289 21.42 9.64 20.10
N ARG A 290 21.70 10.14 18.89
CA ARG A 290 21.21 9.55 17.63
C ARG A 290 22.26 8.65 17.00
N ARG A 291 21.80 7.52 16.44
CA ARG A 291 22.55 6.64 15.54
C ARG A 291 21.71 6.34 14.31
N ARG A 292 22.38 6.08 13.19
CA ARG A 292 21.71 5.85 11.90
C ARG A 292 22.44 4.84 11.03
N ALA A 293 21.69 4.23 10.11
CA ALA A 293 22.18 3.35 9.09
C ALA A 293 21.24 3.43 7.87
N MET A 294 21.64 2.84 6.76
CA MET A 294 20.83 2.68 5.55
C MET A 294 20.79 1.21 5.17
N LEU A 295 19.60 0.71 4.84
CA LEU A 295 19.42 -0.61 4.25
C LEU A 295 18.98 -0.43 2.81
N ALA A 296 19.73 -1.01 1.87
CA ALA A 296 19.49 -0.89 0.45
C ALA A 296 19.59 -2.26 -0.25
N TYR A 297 19.10 -2.33 -1.50
CA TYR A 297 19.23 -3.51 -2.32
C TYR A 297 19.66 -3.14 -3.75
N ASP A 298 20.65 -3.82 -4.30
CA ASP A 298 21.13 -3.69 -5.66
C ASP A 298 20.78 -4.93 -6.46
N ASP A 299 19.69 -4.92 -7.21
CA ASP A 299 19.27 -6.01 -8.08
C ASP A 299 19.94 -6.01 -9.46
N ARG A 300 20.65 -4.95 -9.82
CA ARG A 300 21.36 -4.72 -11.10
C ARG A 300 20.45 -4.64 -12.31
N GLU A 301 19.72 -5.73 -12.60
CA GLU A 301 18.67 -5.83 -13.61
C GLU A 301 17.38 -6.22 -12.88
N ALA A 302 16.35 -5.41 -13.04
CA ALA A 302 15.12 -5.52 -12.26
C ALA A 302 14.03 -6.35 -12.93
N ILE A 303 13.86 -6.15 -14.25
CA ILE A 303 12.79 -6.72 -15.07
C ILE A 303 13.38 -7.22 -16.39
N GLU A 304 12.84 -8.31 -16.92
CA GLU A 304 13.03 -8.67 -18.32
C GLU A 304 11.73 -8.37 -19.08
N TYR A 305 11.80 -7.41 -20.01
CA TYR A 305 10.67 -7.00 -20.83
C TYR A 305 10.94 -7.23 -22.30
N LEU A 306 10.09 -8.04 -22.96
CA LEU A 306 10.26 -8.44 -24.37
C LEU A 306 11.69 -8.93 -24.66
N ASN A 307 12.21 -9.81 -23.79
CA ASN A 307 13.55 -10.39 -23.79
C ASN A 307 14.69 -9.35 -23.66
N ARG A 308 14.43 -8.19 -23.09
CA ARG A 308 15.43 -7.17 -22.73
C ARG A 308 15.49 -7.02 -21.22
N GLN A 309 16.66 -7.10 -20.64
CA GLN A 309 16.89 -6.81 -19.24
C GLN A 309 16.86 -5.29 -19.04
N MET A 310 16.18 -4.85 -18.01
CA MET A 310 15.95 -3.43 -17.72
C MET A 310 16.41 -3.11 -16.29
N PRO A 311 17.33 -2.16 -16.14
CA PRO A 311 17.79 -1.71 -14.83
C PRO A 311 16.78 -0.76 -14.19
N ASP A 312 16.90 -0.58 -12.88
CA ASP A 312 16.18 0.44 -12.13
C ASP A 312 16.29 1.84 -12.74
N TYR A 313 15.24 2.64 -12.59
CA TYR A 313 15.18 4.00 -13.10
C TYR A 313 16.29 4.92 -12.54
N TRP A 314 16.69 4.76 -11.28
CA TRP A 314 17.77 5.55 -10.68
C TRP A 314 19.13 5.35 -11.38
N ARG A 315 19.30 4.23 -12.11
CA ARG A 315 20.53 3.92 -12.87
C ARG A 315 20.61 4.61 -14.23
N ARG A 316 19.54 5.27 -14.71
CA ARG A 316 19.47 5.84 -16.09
C ARG A 316 20.60 6.79 -16.46
N ASN A 317 21.25 7.42 -15.48
CA ASN A 317 22.38 8.32 -15.69
C ASN A 317 23.74 7.64 -15.47
N GLY A 318 23.78 6.30 -15.44
CA GLY A 318 24.99 5.52 -15.22
C GLY A 318 25.42 5.41 -13.75
N TRP A 319 24.51 5.72 -12.80
CA TRP A 319 24.80 5.57 -11.37
C TRP A 319 25.04 4.11 -11.00
N THR A 320 26.01 3.93 -10.12
CA THR A 320 26.29 2.68 -9.41
C THR A 320 25.69 2.72 -8.01
N MET A 321 25.70 1.60 -7.28
CA MET A 321 25.28 1.61 -5.87
C MET A 321 26.17 2.54 -5.03
N VAL A 322 27.45 2.73 -5.38
CA VAL A 322 28.32 3.69 -4.71
C VAL A 322 27.77 5.11 -4.84
N ASP A 323 27.40 5.53 -6.05
CA ASP A 323 26.84 6.86 -6.32
C ASP A 323 25.52 7.07 -5.56
N LEU A 324 24.67 6.02 -5.51
CA LEU A 324 23.40 6.05 -4.79
C LEU A 324 23.62 6.23 -3.28
N LEU A 325 24.52 5.45 -2.66
CA LEU A 325 24.79 5.52 -1.23
C LEU A 325 25.42 6.87 -0.84
N GLU A 326 26.33 7.41 -1.65
CA GLU A 326 26.92 8.75 -1.42
C GLU A 326 25.87 9.85 -1.54
N ALA A 327 24.96 9.75 -2.52
CA ALA A 327 23.84 10.68 -2.66
C ALA A 327 22.87 10.58 -1.47
N ALA A 328 22.52 9.36 -1.07
CA ALA A 328 21.62 9.11 0.04
C ALA A 328 22.18 9.68 1.36
N GLU A 329 23.45 9.45 1.66
CA GLU A 329 24.11 10.01 2.84
C GLU A 329 24.07 11.54 2.84
N ARG A 330 24.42 12.16 1.72
CA ARG A 330 24.43 13.62 1.56
C ARG A 330 23.04 14.25 1.68
N GLU A 331 22.01 13.56 1.24
CA GLU A 331 20.65 14.08 1.08
C GLU A 331 19.71 13.72 2.25
N GLU A 332 20.13 12.88 3.19
CA GLU A 332 19.28 12.34 4.28
C GLU A 332 18.46 13.42 5.00
N ASP A 333 19.11 14.48 5.49
CA ASP A 333 18.42 15.55 6.25
C ASP A 333 17.38 16.30 5.41
N SER A 334 17.69 16.54 4.14
CA SER A 334 16.77 17.17 3.19
C SER A 334 15.59 16.24 2.89
N LEU A 335 15.84 14.97 2.59
CA LEU A 335 14.81 13.98 2.30
C LEU A 335 13.91 13.75 3.51
N ARG A 336 14.48 13.68 4.71
CA ARG A 336 13.72 13.57 5.96
C ARG A 336 12.80 14.76 6.16
N THR A 337 13.28 15.98 5.94
CA THR A 337 12.47 17.20 6.05
C THR A 337 11.33 17.21 5.02
N ARG A 338 11.61 16.82 3.76
CA ARG A 338 10.61 16.70 2.69
C ARG A 338 9.58 15.62 3.02
N GLY A 339 10.02 14.44 3.47
CA GLY A 339 9.13 13.35 3.87
C GLY A 339 8.21 13.74 5.02
N GLU A 340 8.72 14.46 6.03
CA GLU A 340 7.91 14.95 7.14
C GLU A 340 6.87 15.99 6.72
N ALA A 341 7.22 16.87 5.80
CA ALA A 341 6.29 17.86 5.24
C ALA A 341 5.21 17.17 4.41
N PHE A 342 5.60 16.22 3.54
CA PHE A 342 4.70 15.41 2.74
C PHE A 342 3.70 14.63 3.62
N ASP A 343 4.19 13.91 4.63
CA ASP A 343 3.36 13.12 5.53
C ASP A 343 2.28 13.98 6.19
N ARG A 344 2.66 15.14 6.73
CA ARG A 344 1.71 16.06 7.38
C ARG A 344 0.68 16.62 6.41
N ALA A 345 1.12 17.06 5.24
CA ALA A 345 0.22 17.61 4.22
C ALA A 345 -0.79 16.55 3.76
N LEU A 346 -0.32 15.35 3.42
CA LEU A 346 -1.19 14.28 2.95
C LEU A 346 -2.20 13.86 4.02
N VAL A 347 -1.77 13.61 5.26
CA VAL A 347 -2.68 13.22 6.34
C VAL A 347 -3.74 14.30 6.61
N SER A 348 -3.35 15.59 6.54
CA SER A 348 -4.30 16.70 6.67
C SER A 348 -5.40 16.66 5.62
N ASP A 349 -5.01 16.51 4.34
CA ASP A 349 -5.95 16.52 3.23
C ASP A 349 -6.84 15.25 3.23
N LEU A 350 -6.28 14.09 3.59
CA LEU A 350 -7.05 12.85 3.76
C LEU A 350 -8.13 12.98 4.84
N VAL A 351 -7.77 13.55 6.00
CA VAL A 351 -8.72 13.78 7.10
C VAL A 351 -9.79 14.81 6.68
N GLN A 352 -9.40 15.87 6.01
CA GLN A 352 -10.34 16.88 5.54
C GLN A 352 -11.34 16.32 4.52
N THR A 353 -10.89 15.46 3.62
CA THR A 353 -11.72 14.93 2.51
C THR A 353 -12.58 13.75 2.94
N GLY A 354 -12.07 12.85 3.78
CA GLY A 354 -12.74 11.58 4.08
C GLY A 354 -12.91 11.27 5.57
N GLY A 355 -12.34 12.08 6.48
CA GLY A 355 -12.36 11.83 7.92
C GLY A 355 -11.21 10.93 8.40
N GLU A 356 -11.09 10.77 9.72
CA GLU A 356 -9.96 10.08 10.37
C GLU A 356 -9.88 8.59 10.00
N HIS A 357 -11.00 7.87 9.93
CA HIS A 357 -11.04 6.44 9.61
C HIS A 357 -10.59 6.19 8.16
N TYR A 358 -11.06 7.01 7.22
CA TYR A 358 -10.60 6.96 5.83
C TYR A 358 -9.12 7.28 5.72
N ALA A 359 -8.65 8.33 6.41
CA ALA A 359 -7.25 8.73 6.38
C ALA A 359 -6.33 7.61 6.90
N ALA A 360 -6.74 6.88 7.94
CA ALA A 360 -5.98 5.75 8.48
C ALA A 360 -5.83 4.61 7.46
N LEU A 361 -6.90 4.27 6.73
CA LEU A 361 -6.87 3.28 5.64
C LEU A 361 -5.92 3.73 4.52
N ALA A 362 -6.04 4.98 4.07
CA ALA A 362 -5.24 5.53 2.99
C ALA A 362 -3.74 5.60 3.35
N VAL A 363 -3.40 5.97 4.59
CA VAL A 363 -2.01 5.98 5.08
C VAL A 363 -1.40 4.58 5.08
N LEU A 364 -2.16 3.56 5.51
CA LEU A 364 -1.66 2.19 5.50
C LEU A 364 -1.48 1.65 4.09
N ALA A 365 -2.37 2.00 3.17
CA ALA A 365 -2.30 1.61 1.77
C ALA A 365 -1.13 2.26 1.00
N TYR A 366 -0.65 3.43 1.44
CA TYR A 366 0.29 4.26 0.69
C TYR A 366 1.55 3.52 0.23
N ARG A 367 2.36 3.03 1.18
CA ARG A 367 3.61 2.32 0.85
C ARG A 367 3.34 0.95 0.24
N GLN A 368 2.24 0.29 0.60
CA GLN A 368 1.88 -1.00 0.03
C GLN A 368 1.61 -0.89 -1.47
N THR A 369 0.88 0.15 -1.90
CA THR A 369 0.61 0.39 -3.33
C THR A 369 1.90 0.56 -4.11
N LEU A 370 2.81 1.41 -3.64
CA LEU A 370 4.10 1.64 -4.30
C LEU A 370 4.96 0.37 -4.34
N ALA A 371 5.03 -0.37 -3.23
CA ALA A 371 5.88 -1.55 -3.09
C ALA A 371 5.38 -2.79 -3.88
N ALA A 372 4.25 -2.70 -4.55
CA ALA A 372 3.81 -3.72 -5.50
C ALA A 372 4.25 -3.41 -6.95
N HIS A 373 5.09 -2.38 -7.14
CA HIS A 373 5.58 -1.94 -8.44
C HIS A 373 7.09 -1.80 -8.46
N LYS A 374 7.67 -1.91 -9.65
CA LYS A 374 9.08 -1.67 -9.92
C LYS A 374 9.24 -0.61 -11.01
N LEU A 375 9.94 0.48 -10.69
CA LEU A 375 10.20 1.58 -11.61
C LEU A 375 11.57 1.37 -12.30
N VAL A 376 11.55 1.18 -13.60
CA VAL A 376 12.73 0.91 -14.43
C VAL A 376 12.91 1.95 -15.53
N VAL A 377 14.01 1.87 -16.25
CA VAL A 377 14.30 2.74 -17.39
C VAL A 377 14.40 1.95 -18.68
N ASP A 378 13.76 2.43 -19.74
CA ASP A 378 13.91 1.88 -21.07
C ASP A 378 15.21 2.34 -21.76
N ILE A 379 15.47 1.79 -22.94
CA ILE A 379 16.66 2.15 -23.74
C ILE A 379 16.69 3.62 -24.18
N ASN A 380 15.56 4.31 -24.18
CA ASN A 380 15.43 5.72 -24.55
C ASN A 380 15.51 6.65 -23.34
N GLY A 381 15.73 6.12 -22.15
CA GLY A 381 15.75 6.87 -20.90
C GLY A 381 14.36 7.19 -20.34
N GLN A 382 13.30 6.61 -20.89
CA GLN A 382 11.92 6.81 -20.40
C GLN A 382 11.64 5.90 -19.19
N ALA A 383 10.84 6.39 -18.27
CA ALA A 383 10.36 5.59 -17.17
C ALA A 383 9.33 4.57 -17.66
N MET A 384 9.49 3.34 -17.21
CA MET A 384 8.50 2.28 -17.28
C MET A 384 8.27 1.73 -15.88
N MET A 385 7.05 1.34 -15.56
CA MET A 385 6.72 0.78 -14.26
C MET A 385 6.05 -0.56 -14.46
N PHE A 386 6.42 -1.53 -13.66
CA PHE A 386 5.89 -2.89 -13.74
C PHE A 386 5.30 -3.28 -12.41
N SER A 387 4.01 -3.61 -12.42
CA SER A 387 3.33 -4.13 -11.25
C SER A 387 3.57 -5.63 -11.09
N LYS A 388 3.42 -6.13 -9.85
CA LYS A 388 3.30 -7.56 -9.57
C LYS A 388 1.98 -7.83 -8.88
N GLU A 389 1.20 -8.75 -9.41
CA GLU A 389 0.02 -9.27 -8.74
C GLU A 389 0.42 -10.19 -7.58
N ASN A 390 0.75 -9.56 -6.45
CA ASN A 390 1.19 -10.25 -5.24
C ASN A 390 0.08 -11.13 -4.65
N SER A 391 0.46 -12.30 -4.13
CA SER A 391 -0.44 -13.20 -3.39
C SER A 391 -1.67 -13.66 -4.19
N SER A 392 -1.49 -13.88 -5.48
CA SER A 392 -2.48 -14.39 -6.43
C SER A 392 -1.80 -15.31 -7.44
N ASN A 393 -1.60 -14.86 -8.67
CA ASN A 393 -0.95 -15.64 -9.73
C ASN A 393 0.49 -15.17 -10.04
N GLY A 394 0.88 -14.00 -9.55
CA GLY A 394 2.21 -13.40 -9.79
C GLY A 394 2.38 -12.80 -11.18
N CYS A 395 1.29 -12.56 -11.92
CA CYS A 395 1.36 -11.86 -13.20
C CYS A 395 1.94 -10.46 -13.05
N THR A 396 2.52 -9.95 -14.13
CA THR A 396 3.03 -8.58 -14.22
C THR A 396 2.15 -7.74 -15.13
N ASP A 397 1.90 -6.48 -14.71
CA ASP A 397 1.04 -5.51 -15.37
C ASP A 397 -0.35 -6.08 -15.69
N THR A 398 -0.92 -6.78 -14.71
CA THR A 398 -2.29 -7.25 -14.75
C THR A 398 -3.22 -6.06 -14.81
N VAL A 399 -3.95 -5.90 -15.91
CA VAL A 399 -4.74 -4.70 -16.21
C VAL A 399 -5.87 -4.49 -15.20
N ASP A 400 -6.53 -5.57 -14.74
CA ASP A 400 -7.57 -5.51 -13.72
C ASP A 400 -7.03 -5.32 -12.28
N VAL A 401 -5.70 -5.33 -12.10
CA VAL A 401 -4.99 -4.92 -10.88
C VAL A 401 -4.51 -3.47 -10.98
N THR A 402 -4.03 -3.06 -12.16
CA THR A 402 -3.66 -1.66 -12.43
C THR A 402 -4.88 -0.74 -12.35
N TYR A 403 -6.04 -1.18 -12.85
CA TYR A 403 -7.28 -0.38 -12.83
C TYR A 403 -7.71 0.04 -11.41
N PRO A 404 -7.87 -0.86 -10.43
CA PRO A 404 -8.16 -0.44 -9.06
C PRO A 404 -7.02 0.33 -8.39
N ALA A 405 -5.76 0.13 -8.77
CA ALA A 405 -4.61 0.89 -8.24
C ALA A 405 -4.49 2.29 -8.84
N SER A 406 -5.01 2.51 -10.05
CA SER A 406 -4.84 3.75 -10.82
C SER A 406 -5.21 5.06 -10.10
N PRO A 407 -6.23 5.11 -9.21
CA PRO A 407 -6.53 6.33 -8.45
C PRO A 407 -5.35 6.87 -7.64
N PHE A 408 -4.48 6.01 -7.12
CA PHE A 408 -3.27 6.41 -6.41
C PHE A 408 -2.33 7.20 -7.33
N PHE A 409 -2.02 6.66 -8.49
CA PHE A 409 -1.10 7.28 -9.43
C PHE A 409 -1.68 8.56 -10.06
N LEU A 410 -2.95 8.53 -10.43
CA LEU A 410 -3.69 9.71 -10.91
C LEU A 410 -3.68 10.85 -9.89
N PHE A 411 -3.78 10.52 -8.61
CA PHE A 411 -3.78 11.52 -7.55
C PHE A 411 -2.39 12.12 -7.31
N PHE A 412 -1.34 11.28 -7.22
CA PHE A 412 -0.01 11.75 -6.84
C PHE A 412 0.85 12.18 -8.02
N ASN A 413 0.89 11.41 -9.11
CA ASN A 413 1.69 11.70 -10.29
C ASN A 413 1.17 10.90 -11.50
N PRO A 414 0.37 11.53 -12.39
CA PRO A 414 -0.17 10.86 -13.58
C PRO A 414 0.89 10.21 -14.48
N LYS A 415 2.14 10.72 -14.49
CA LYS A 415 3.25 10.11 -15.24
C LYS A 415 3.64 8.72 -14.74
N LEU A 416 3.33 8.37 -13.49
CA LEU A 416 3.50 7.00 -13.00
C LEU A 416 2.46 6.07 -13.62
N LEU A 417 1.19 6.51 -13.76
CA LEU A 417 0.20 5.71 -14.48
C LEU A 417 0.55 5.56 -15.97
N GLU A 418 1.04 6.63 -16.62
CA GLU A 418 1.54 6.53 -18.00
C GLU A 418 2.67 5.50 -18.11
N ALA A 419 3.60 5.49 -17.13
CA ALA A 419 4.70 4.53 -17.09
C ALA A 419 4.23 3.08 -16.88
N ASP A 420 3.15 2.86 -16.13
CA ASP A 420 2.54 1.56 -15.85
C ASP A 420 1.72 1.03 -17.05
N LEU A 421 1.02 1.92 -17.75
CA LEU A 421 0.25 1.56 -18.95
C LEU A 421 1.12 1.29 -20.18
N ARG A 422 2.27 1.93 -20.27
CA ARG A 422 3.15 1.87 -21.46
C ARG A 422 3.59 0.45 -21.83
N PRO A 423 4.06 -0.41 -20.91
CA PRO A 423 4.44 -1.79 -21.24
C PRO A 423 3.28 -2.59 -21.85
N VAL A 424 2.09 -2.44 -21.29
CA VAL A 424 0.87 -3.10 -21.79
C VAL A 424 0.54 -2.64 -23.21
N MET A 425 0.61 -1.33 -23.46
CA MET A 425 0.29 -0.75 -24.77
C MET A 425 1.30 -1.13 -25.86
N GLU A 426 2.59 -1.15 -25.51
CA GLU A 426 3.63 -1.60 -26.43
C GLU A 426 3.45 -3.08 -26.77
N TYR A 427 3.22 -3.93 -25.77
CA TYR A 427 2.94 -5.35 -25.98
C TYR A 427 1.68 -5.58 -26.84
N ALA A 428 0.56 -4.93 -26.52
CA ALA A 428 -0.70 -5.05 -27.24
C ALA A 428 -0.62 -4.51 -28.69
N SER A 429 0.38 -3.68 -28.99
CA SER A 429 0.66 -3.19 -30.34
C SER A 429 1.46 -4.17 -31.20
N LEU A 430 2.03 -5.23 -30.63
CA LEU A 430 2.77 -6.24 -31.38
C LEU A 430 1.85 -7.17 -32.17
N PRO A 431 2.27 -7.66 -33.36
CA PRO A 431 1.48 -8.60 -34.15
C PRO A 431 1.10 -9.90 -33.43
N ARG A 432 1.83 -10.28 -32.38
CA ARG A 432 1.56 -11.48 -31.58
C ARG A 432 0.26 -11.34 -30.79
N TRP A 433 -0.10 -10.12 -30.33
CA TRP A 433 -1.39 -9.85 -29.73
C TRP A 433 -2.40 -9.48 -30.84
N HIS A 434 -3.06 -10.50 -31.36
CA HIS A 434 -3.96 -10.36 -32.52
C HIS A 434 -5.43 -10.20 -32.16
N TRP A 435 -5.78 -10.32 -30.87
CA TRP A 435 -7.14 -10.22 -30.37
C TRP A 435 -7.72 -8.81 -30.50
N PRO A 436 -9.04 -8.65 -30.66
CA PRO A 436 -9.67 -7.34 -30.79
C PRO A 436 -9.88 -6.61 -29.45
N PHE A 437 -9.43 -7.16 -28.36
CA PHE A 437 -9.55 -6.66 -26.98
C PHE A 437 -8.19 -6.52 -26.31
N ALA A 438 -8.17 -5.86 -25.11
CA ALA A 438 -6.95 -5.66 -24.34
C ALA A 438 -6.45 -6.96 -23.68
N PRO A 439 -5.13 -7.13 -23.51
CA PRO A 439 -4.58 -8.26 -22.77
C PRO A 439 -4.88 -8.14 -21.26
N HIS A 440 -4.89 -9.29 -20.57
CA HIS A 440 -5.00 -9.34 -19.11
C HIS A 440 -3.68 -8.95 -18.43
N ASP A 441 -2.56 -9.50 -18.87
CA ASP A 441 -1.22 -9.30 -18.33
C ASP A 441 -0.16 -9.31 -19.44
N ILE A 442 1.10 -9.09 -19.09
CA ILE A 442 2.21 -9.18 -20.05
C ILE A 442 3.28 -10.19 -19.63
N GLY A 443 3.01 -11.05 -18.67
CA GLY A 443 3.94 -12.10 -18.23
C GLY A 443 3.78 -12.48 -16.75
N THR A 444 4.76 -13.22 -16.24
CA THR A 444 4.89 -13.52 -14.81
C THR A 444 6.10 -12.78 -14.25
N TYR A 445 5.91 -11.97 -13.20
CA TYR A 445 6.95 -11.14 -12.60
C TYR A 445 8.19 -11.96 -12.19
N PRO A 446 9.41 -11.55 -12.52
CA PRO A 446 9.83 -10.30 -13.18
C PRO A 446 10.01 -10.44 -14.72
N LEU A 447 9.42 -11.46 -15.36
CA LEU A 447 9.55 -11.76 -16.79
C LEU A 447 8.30 -11.30 -17.56
N ALA A 448 8.33 -10.07 -18.07
CA ALA A 448 7.26 -9.46 -18.84
C ALA A 448 7.41 -9.76 -20.35
N ASN A 449 7.26 -11.03 -20.76
CA ASN A 449 7.56 -11.51 -22.11
C ASN A 449 6.33 -11.92 -22.93
N GLY A 450 5.12 -11.68 -22.44
CA GLY A 450 3.85 -11.96 -23.09
C GLY A 450 2.84 -12.58 -22.14
N GLN A 451 1.54 -12.40 -22.41
CA GLN A 451 0.45 -12.83 -21.53
C GLN A 451 0.53 -14.32 -21.19
N VAL A 452 0.30 -14.63 -19.93
CA VAL A 452 0.31 -16.00 -19.40
C VAL A 452 -1.04 -16.44 -18.83
N TYR A 453 -1.88 -15.51 -18.37
CA TYR A 453 -3.20 -15.82 -17.81
C TYR A 453 -4.19 -16.27 -18.88
N GLY A 454 -5.21 -17.04 -18.46
CA GLY A 454 -6.24 -17.55 -19.36
C GLY A 454 -5.65 -18.38 -20.49
N GLY A 455 -6.12 -18.12 -21.70
CA GLY A 455 -5.63 -18.77 -22.92
C GLY A 455 -4.26 -18.27 -23.42
N GLY A 456 -3.60 -17.36 -22.68
CA GLY A 456 -2.38 -16.70 -23.12
C GLY A 456 -2.58 -15.96 -24.45
N GLU A 457 -1.68 -16.17 -25.39
CA GLU A 457 -1.78 -15.56 -26.73
C GLU A 457 -2.50 -16.45 -27.77
N THR A 458 -2.90 -17.67 -27.38
CA THR A 458 -3.24 -18.75 -28.33
C THR A 458 -4.72 -19.08 -28.39
N THR A 459 -5.48 -18.85 -27.32
CA THR A 459 -6.94 -19.13 -27.28
C THR A 459 -7.68 -17.97 -26.60
N GLU A 460 -9.02 -17.93 -26.85
CA GLU A 460 -9.90 -17.00 -26.13
C GLU A 460 -10.43 -17.58 -24.80
N ASP A 461 -10.03 -18.80 -24.46
CA ASP A 461 -10.48 -19.45 -23.23
C ASP A 461 -9.98 -18.66 -22.00
N ASP A 462 -10.90 -18.37 -21.10
CA ASP A 462 -10.64 -17.60 -19.86
C ASP A 462 -10.06 -16.19 -20.06
N GLN A 463 -10.20 -15.62 -21.27
CA GLN A 463 -9.89 -14.19 -21.49
C GLN A 463 -10.97 -13.30 -20.84
N MET A 464 -10.61 -12.05 -20.58
CA MET A 464 -11.46 -11.05 -19.92
C MET A 464 -11.71 -9.84 -20.85
N PRO A 465 -12.28 -10.04 -22.04
CA PRO A 465 -12.21 -9.04 -23.11
C PRO A 465 -12.97 -7.74 -22.83
N VAL A 466 -14.16 -7.80 -22.19
CA VAL A 466 -14.94 -6.61 -21.82
C VAL A 466 -14.30 -5.91 -20.63
N GLU A 467 -13.81 -6.70 -19.67
CA GLU A 467 -13.15 -6.20 -18.46
C GLU A 467 -11.91 -5.36 -18.81
N GLU A 468 -10.95 -5.96 -19.51
CA GLU A 468 -9.65 -5.33 -19.72
C GLU A 468 -9.73 -4.16 -20.71
N SER A 469 -10.52 -4.32 -21.79
CA SER A 469 -10.73 -3.20 -22.71
C SER A 469 -11.42 -2.02 -22.02
N GLY A 470 -12.36 -2.32 -21.12
CA GLY A 470 -13.04 -1.32 -20.31
C GLY A 470 -12.11 -0.60 -19.36
N ASN A 471 -11.31 -1.35 -18.61
CA ASN A 471 -10.30 -0.83 -17.69
C ASN A 471 -9.36 0.15 -18.41
N MET A 472 -8.82 -0.26 -19.55
CA MET A 472 -7.86 0.56 -20.29
C MET A 472 -8.47 1.87 -20.75
N LEU A 473 -9.67 1.87 -21.36
CA LEU A 473 -10.28 3.11 -21.87
C LEU A 473 -10.62 4.11 -20.74
N ILE A 474 -11.11 3.62 -19.59
CA ILE A 474 -11.36 4.49 -18.42
C ILE A 474 -10.05 5.08 -17.89
N MET A 475 -8.98 4.28 -17.76
CA MET A 475 -7.68 4.77 -17.30
C MET A 475 -7.06 5.79 -18.25
N PHE A 476 -7.20 5.61 -19.57
CA PHE A 476 -6.72 6.57 -20.57
C PHE A 476 -7.45 7.91 -20.48
N ASP A 477 -8.77 7.90 -20.32
CA ASP A 477 -9.54 9.14 -20.14
C ASP A 477 -9.18 9.84 -18.82
N ALA A 478 -9.09 9.10 -17.73
CA ALA A 478 -8.67 9.64 -16.42
C ALA A 478 -7.26 10.26 -16.50
N LEU A 479 -6.33 9.61 -17.20
CA LEU A 479 -4.98 10.11 -17.43
C LEU A 479 -5.01 11.40 -18.26
N ALA A 480 -5.72 11.40 -19.38
CA ALA A 480 -5.86 12.57 -20.25
C ALA A 480 -6.48 13.77 -19.50
N LYS A 481 -7.47 13.51 -18.67
CA LYS A 481 -8.09 14.52 -17.79
C LYS A 481 -7.10 15.09 -16.77
N ALA A 482 -6.30 14.23 -16.13
CA ALA A 482 -5.28 14.63 -15.17
C ALA A 482 -4.17 15.48 -15.81
N GLU A 483 -3.74 15.13 -17.02
CA GLU A 483 -2.69 15.82 -17.76
C GLU A 483 -3.19 17.03 -18.53
N GLY A 484 -4.50 17.10 -18.83
CA GLY A 484 -5.13 18.18 -19.62
C GLY A 484 -4.84 18.05 -21.11
N ASN A 485 -4.39 16.88 -21.61
CA ASN A 485 -4.17 16.54 -23.01
C ASN A 485 -4.36 15.06 -23.23
N ALA A 486 -4.55 14.63 -24.49
CA ALA A 486 -4.72 13.24 -24.89
C ALA A 486 -3.54 12.70 -25.73
N ASP A 487 -2.34 13.24 -25.59
CA ASP A 487 -1.17 12.91 -26.42
C ASP A 487 -0.79 11.42 -26.29
N PHE A 488 -0.87 10.86 -25.07
CA PHE A 488 -0.61 9.44 -24.86
C PHE A 488 -1.66 8.55 -25.55
N ALA A 489 -2.94 8.93 -25.51
CA ALA A 489 -4.01 8.25 -26.23
C ALA A 489 -3.86 8.37 -27.76
N GLU A 490 -3.42 9.54 -28.26
CA GLU A 490 -3.19 9.74 -29.69
C GLU A 490 -2.17 8.76 -30.25
N HIS A 491 -1.08 8.53 -29.50
CA HIS A 491 -0.03 7.59 -29.90
C HIS A 491 -0.56 6.17 -30.13
N TYR A 492 -1.53 5.72 -29.34
CA TYR A 492 -2.11 4.37 -29.41
C TYR A 492 -3.53 4.35 -29.99
N TRP A 493 -3.96 5.42 -30.66
CA TRP A 493 -5.35 5.59 -31.11
C TRP A 493 -5.93 4.39 -31.89
N PRO A 494 -5.20 3.77 -32.84
CA PRO A 494 -5.73 2.60 -33.58
C PRO A 494 -6.07 1.42 -32.66
N LEU A 495 -5.34 1.25 -31.54
CA LEU A 495 -5.57 0.19 -30.60
C LEU A 495 -6.78 0.49 -29.71
N LEU A 496 -6.87 1.70 -29.18
CA LEU A 496 -8.03 2.15 -28.39
C LEU A 496 -9.31 2.11 -29.22
N SER A 497 -9.26 2.49 -30.49
CA SER A 497 -10.42 2.41 -31.42
C SER A 497 -10.86 0.96 -31.62
N ARG A 498 -9.96 0.01 -31.68
CA ARG A 498 -10.27 -1.43 -31.81
C ARG A 498 -11.00 -1.91 -30.55
N TRP A 499 -10.53 -1.56 -29.36
CA TRP A 499 -11.15 -1.93 -28.10
C TRP A 499 -12.53 -1.28 -27.92
N ALA A 500 -12.66 0.00 -28.24
CA ALA A 500 -13.96 0.68 -28.23
C ALA A 500 -14.97 0.03 -29.19
N ALA A 501 -14.53 -0.39 -30.38
CA ALA A 501 -15.41 -1.11 -31.31
C ALA A 501 -15.83 -2.48 -30.78
N TYR A 502 -14.97 -3.20 -30.09
CA TYR A 502 -15.30 -4.44 -29.42
C TYR A 502 -16.34 -4.22 -28.30
N LEU A 503 -16.13 -3.23 -27.42
CA LEU A 503 -17.07 -2.91 -26.35
C LEU A 503 -18.44 -2.45 -26.87
N LEU A 504 -18.47 -1.71 -27.98
CA LEU A 504 -19.74 -1.32 -28.62
C LEU A 504 -20.56 -2.52 -29.08
N GLN A 505 -19.90 -3.60 -29.48
CA GLN A 505 -20.57 -4.82 -29.97
C GLN A 505 -20.97 -5.77 -28.84
N PHE A 506 -20.13 -5.92 -27.80
CA PHE A 506 -20.25 -7.00 -26.83
C PHE A 506 -20.44 -6.52 -25.37
N GLY A 507 -20.35 -5.20 -25.10
CA GLY A 507 -20.31 -4.69 -23.74
C GLY A 507 -21.68 -4.49 -23.08
N MET A 508 -22.78 -4.38 -23.87
CA MET A 508 -24.10 -4.13 -23.30
C MET A 508 -24.63 -5.31 -22.48
N ASP A 509 -24.51 -6.51 -23.01
CA ASP A 509 -24.92 -7.75 -22.34
C ASP A 509 -23.74 -8.74 -22.42
N PRO A 510 -22.77 -8.65 -21.48
CA PRO A 510 -21.55 -9.44 -21.57
C PRO A 510 -21.81 -10.94 -21.56
N GLY A 511 -21.10 -11.67 -22.43
CA GLY A 511 -21.12 -13.12 -22.45
C GLY A 511 -20.54 -13.75 -21.18
N ASN A 512 -20.48 -15.08 -21.13
CA ASN A 512 -19.92 -15.81 -20.01
C ASN A 512 -18.40 -15.64 -19.98
N GLN A 513 -17.91 -14.74 -19.16
CA GLN A 513 -16.50 -14.41 -18.99
C GLN A 513 -16.19 -14.09 -17.52
N LEU A 514 -14.90 -14.02 -17.19
CA LEU A 514 -14.42 -13.48 -15.92
C LEU A 514 -14.48 -11.94 -15.94
N SER A 515 -14.42 -11.34 -14.76
CA SER A 515 -14.25 -9.90 -14.56
C SER A 515 -13.19 -9.71 -13.45
N THR A 516 -12.91 -8.49 -13.02
CA THR A 516 -12.02 -8.25 -11.84
C THR A 516 -12.44 -9.04 -10.60
N ASP A 517 -13.68 -9.48 -10.55
CA ASP A 517 -14.21 -10.36 -9.50
C ASP A 517 -14.06 -11.84 -9.91
N ASP A 518 -13.00 -12.22 -10.60
CA ASP A 518 -12.70 -13.54 -11.15
C ASP A 518 -12.72 -14.66 -10.11
N PHE A 519 -12.34 -14.34 -8.87
CA PHE A 519 -12.44 -15.24 -7.72
C PHE A 519 -13.90 -15.67 -7.39
N THR A 520 -14.90 -15.02 -7.96
CA THR A 520 -16.32 -15.43 -7.87
C THR A 520 -16.76 -16.32 -9.05
N GLY A 521 -15.89 -16.52 -10.04
CA GLY A 521 -16.11 -17.32 -11.25
C GLY A 521 -16.77 -16.57 -12.41
N HIS A 522 -16.92 -17.24 -13.52
CA HIS A 522 -17.55 -16.73 -14.73
C HIS A 522 -19.00 -16.33 -14.49
N LEU A 523 -19.41 -15.20 -15.06
CA LEU A 523 -20.79 -14.71 -14.99
C LEU A 523 -21.20 -14.05 -16.31
N ALA A 524 -22.18 -14.65 -16.98
CA ALA A 524 -22.85 -14.00 -18.11
C ALA A 524 -23.88 -12.98 -17.63
N HIS A 525 -24.20 -12.02 -18.47
CA HIS A 525 -25.21 -10.99 -18.18
C HIS A 525 -24.87 -10.09 -16.99
N ASN A 526 -23.57 -9.95 -16.68
CA ASN A 526 -23.07 -9.21 -15.53
C ASN A 526 -23.36 -7.71 -15.65
N ALA A 527 -24.21 -7.17 -14.77
CA ALA A 527 -24.64 -5.79 -14.80
C ALA A 527 -23.49 -4.80 -14.47
N GLY A 528 -22.59 -5.14 -13.55
CA GLY A 528 -21.42 -4.33 -13.18
C GLY A 528 -20.41 -4.23 -14.34
N LEU A 529 -20.19 -5.34 -15.07
CA LEU A 529 -19.33 -5.36 -16.24
C LEU A 529 -19.91 -4.56 -17.41
N SER A 530 -21.25 -4.60 -17.57
CA SER A 530 -21.94 -3.75 -18.55
C SER A 530 -21.78 -2.25 -18.25
N ILE A 531 -21.88 -1.82 -16.96
CA ILE A 531 -21.59 -0.43 -16.56
C ILE A 531 -20.17 -0.05 -17.01
N LYS A 532 -19.17 -0.89 -16.76
CA LYS A 532 -17.78 -0.64 -17.15
C LYS A 532 -17.67 -0.38 -18.66
N ALA A 533 -18.28 -1.23 -19.47
CA ALA A 533 -18.29 -1.04 -20.93
C ALA A 533 -18.97 0.27 -21.37
N ILE A 534 -20.09 0.63 -20.75
CA ILE A 534 -20.82 1.87 -21.04
C ILE A 534 -19.96 3.09 -20.72
N LEU A 535 -19.38 3.13 -19.53
CA LEU A 535 -18.47 4.24 -19.11
C LEU A 535 -17.25 4.34 -20.03
N SER A 536 -16.70 3.20 -20.43
CA SER A 536 -15.53 3.14 -21.33
C SER A 536 -15.81 3.69 -22.72
N LEU A 537 -17.01 3.48 -23.25
CA LEU A 537 -17.39 4.03 -24.55
C LEU A 537 -17.47 5.56 -24.51
N ASP A 538 -17.97 6.12 -23.42
CA ASP A 538 -18.00 7.58 -23.26
C ASP A 538 -16.62 8.17 -22.92
N SER A 539 -15.80 7.43 -22.15
CA SER A 539 -14.38 7.75 -21.96
C SER A 539 -13.64 7.84 -23.30
N TYR A 540 -13.87 6.86 -24.20
CA TYR A 540 -13.33 6.93 -25.57
C TYR A 540 -13.88 8.13 -26.34
N ALA A 541 -15.16 8.47 -26.17
CA ALA A 541 -15.76 9.64 -26.80
C ALA A 541 -15.13 10.95 -26.30
N GLN A 542 -14.83 11.08 -24.99
CA GLN A 542 -14.11 12.24 -24.44
C GLN A 542 -12.69 12.35 -25.01
N LEU A 543 -11.94 11.24 -25.07
CA LEU A 543 -10.62 11.20 -25.71
C LEU A 543 -10.71 11.62 -27.20
N ALA A 544 -11.70 11.12 -27.94
CA ALA A 544 -11.92 11.49 -29.34
C ALA A 544 -12.19 13.00 -29.48
N ALA A 545 -13.01 13.58 -28.59
CA ALA A 545 -13.28 15.03 -28.59
C ALA A 545 -12.00 15.84 -28.30
N MET A 546 -11.16 15.41 -27.34
CA MET A 546 -9.88 16.07 -27.05
C MET A 546 -8.94 16.04 -28.27
N LEU A 547 -9.00 14.99 -29.09
CA LEU A 547 -8.23 14.83 -30.32
C LEU A 547 -8.93 15.39 -31.59
N HIS A 548 -10.01 16.16 -31.42
CA HIS A 548 -10.79 16.75 -32.50
C HIS A 548 -11.35 15.74 -33.52
N LYS A 549 -11.68 14.52 -33.06
CA LYS A 549 -12.33 13.46 -33.84
C LYS A 549 -13.83 13.48 -33.60
N ASP A 550 -14.48 14.60 -34.00
CA ASP A 550 -15.85 14.94 -33.60
C ASP A 550 -16.90 13.90 -34.00
N ASP A 551 -16.76 13.26 -35.18
CA ASP A 551 -17.70 12.22 -35.64
C ASP A 551 -17.61 10.96 -34.75
N GLU A 552 -16.40 10.56 -34.36
CA GLU A 552 -16.20 9.43 -33.44
C GLU A 552 -16.71 9.78 -32.06
N ALA A 553 -16.39 10.95 -31.55
CA ALA A 553 -16.87 11.43 -30.27
C ALA A 553 -18.41 11.40 -30.19
N ALA A 554 -19.09 11.96 -31.16
CA ALA A 554 -20.56 11.97 -31.22
C ALA A 554 -21.13 10.56 -31.28
N LYS A 555 -20.55 9.67 -32.12
CA LYS A 555 -21.00 8.28 -32.28
C LYS A 555 -20.95 7.50 -30.99
N TYR A 556 -19.79 7.53 -30.27
CA TYR A 556 -19.59 6.71 -29.08
C TYR A 556 -20.31 7.29 -27.88
N HIS A 557 -20.38 8.63 -27.74
CA HIS A 557 -21.20 9.28 -26.73
C HIS A 557 -22.69 8.89 -26.86
N GLN A 558 -23.26 9.00 -28.07
CA GLN A 558 -24.67 8.63 -28.32
C GLN A 558 -24.92 7.15 -28.01
N ALA A 559 -23.96 6.28 -28.33
CA ALA A 559 -24.09 4.85 -28.05
C ALA A 559 -24.05 4.61 -26.50
N ALA A 560 -23.15 5.23 -25.77
CA ALA A 560 -23.06 5.13 -24.33
C ALA A 560 -24.34 5.63 -23.63
N GLU A 561 -24.88 6.79 -24.05
CA GLU A 561 -26.18 7.29 -23.54
C GLU A 561 -27.33 6.31 -23.77
N GLN A 562 -27.40 5.70 -24.97
CA GLN A 562 -28.45 4.74 -25.29
C GLN A 562 -28.28 3.47 -24.44
N MET A 563 -27.08 2.94 -24.34
CA MET A 563 -26.78 1.75 -23.53
C MET A 563 -27.06 2.00 -22.03
N ALA A 564 -26.74 3.18 -21.49
CA ALA A 564 -27.05 3.54 -20.10
C ALA A 564 -28.58 3.52 -19.83
N LYS A 565 -29.40 4.07 -20.75
CA LYS A 565 -30.86 4.02 -20.64
C LYS A 565 -31.41 2.59 -20.67
N GLU A 566 -30.87 1.76 -21.54
CA GLU A 566 -31.20 0.35 -21.65
C GLU A 566 -30.78 -0.44 -20.41
N TRP A 567 -29.56 -0.21 -19.91
CA TRP A 567 -29.03 -0.81 -18.70
C TRP A 567 -29.95 -0.54 -17.48
N MET A 568 -30.38 0.71 -17.27
CA MET A 568 -31.28 1.07 -16.19
C MET A 568 -32.62 0.30 -16.23
N THR A 569 -33.07 -0.07 -17.43
CA THR A 569 -34.27 -0.91 -17.57
C THR A 569 -33.99 -2.37 -17.29
N MET A 570 -32.86 -2.91 -17.76
CA MET A 570 -32.50 -4.32 -17.62
C MET A 570 -32.06 -4.68 -16.21
N ALA A 571 -31.34 -3.79 -15.53
CA ALA A 571 -30.81 -4.02 -14.19
C ALA A 571 -31.79 -3.73 -13.06
N ALA A 572 -32.88 -2.99 -13.30
CA ALA A 572 -33.81 -2.58 -12.26
C ALA A 572 -34.43 -3.78 -11.51
N ASP A 573 -34.45 -3.72 -10.17
CA ASP A 573 -35.07 -4.73 -9.30
C ASP A 573 -35.61 -4.09 -8.00
N GLY A 574 -36.64 -3.28 -8.13
CA GLY A 574 -37.27 -2.60 -6.98
C GLY A 574 -36.48 -1.39 -6.51
N ASP A 575 -35.85 -1.49 -5.32
CA ASP A 575 -35.06 -0.43 -4.69
C ASP A 575 -33.54 -0.59 -4.87
N HIS A 576 -33.11 -1.45 -5.79
CA HIS A 576 -31.71 -1.73 -6.11
C HIS A 576 -31.56 -2.25 -7.54
N THR A 577 -30.33 -2.54 -7.98
CA THR A 577 -30.03 -3.15 -9.26
C THR A 577 -29.46 -4.57 -9.09
N ARG A 578 -29.69 -5.39 -10.11
CA ARG A 578 -29.29 -6.81 -10.13
C ARG A 578 -27.79 -6.99 -10.29
N LEU A 579 -27.29 -8.10 -9.78
CA LEU A 579 -25.95 -8.62 -10.10
C LEU A 579 -25.83 -8.98 -11.60
N ALA A 580 -26.85 -9.67 -12.13
CA ALA A 580 -26.91 -10.04 -13.55
C ALA A 580 -28.32 -9.85 -14.07
N PHE A 581 -28.49 -9.43 -15.33
CA PHE A 581 -29.76 -9.04 -15.92
C PHE A 581 -30.82 -10.14 -15.86
N ASN A 582 -30.42 -11.39 -15.95
CA ASN A 582 -31.30 -12.57 -15.93
C ASN A 582 -31.53 -13.15 -14.51
N LEU A 583 -30.98 -12.55 -13.45
CA LEU A 583 -31.06 -13.04 -12.07
C LEU A 583 -31.86 -12.08 -11.17
N PRO A 584 -33.19 -12.10 -11.17
CA PRO A 584 -33.99 -11.23 -10.29
C PRO A 584 -33.77 -11.62 -8.81
N GLY A 585 -33.86 -10.63 -7.91
CA GLY A 585 -33.62 -10.79 -6.46
C GLY A 585 -32.13 -10.86 -6.09
N THR A 586 -31.23 -10.60 -7.02
CA THR A 586 -29.79 -10.51 -6.76
C THR A 586 -29.32 -9.04 -6.76
N TRP A 587 -28.19 -8.78 -6.11
CA TRP A 587 -27.56 -7.45 -6.08
C TRP A 587 -26.03 -7.57 -6.02
N SER A 588 -25.34 -6.54 -6.44
CA SER A 588 -23.88 -6.38 -6.25
C SER A 588 -23.53 -4.92 -6.02
N GLN A 589 -22.31 -4.69 -5.51
CA GLN A 589 -21.75 -3.34 -5.47
C GLN A 589 -21.55 -2.84 -6.91
N GLN A 590 -22.19 -1.71 -7.24
CA GLN A 590 -22.04 -1.07 -8.55
C GLN A 590 -20.90 -0.04 -8.53
N TYR A 591 -19.75 -0.44 -8.02
CA TYR A 591 -18.59 0.42 -7.73
C TYR A 591 -18.08 1.19 -8.94
N ASN A 592 -18.17 0.64 -10.14
CA ASN A 592 -17.74 1.31 -11.37
C ASN A 592 -18.47 2.64 -11.64
N LEU A 593 -19.69 2.83 -11.14
CA LEU A 593 -20.43 4.09 -11.27
C LEU A 593 -19.67 5.31 -10.73
N VAL A 594 -18.66 5.12 -9.90
CA VAL A 594 -17.86 6.23 -9.35
C VAL A 594 -17.17 7.03 -10.45
N TRP A 595 -16.77 6.39 -11.54
CA TRP A 595 -16.12 7.04 -12.67
C TRP A 595 -17.07 7.92 -13.50
N ASP A 596 -18.36 7.61 -13.55
CA ASP A 596 -19.36 8.47 -14.18
C ASP A 596 -19.31 9.91 -13.63
N ARG A 597 -19.15 10.03 -12.31
CA ARG A 597 -19.03 11.33 -11.62
C ARG A 597 -17.62 11.91 -11.74
N ILE A 598 -16.57 11.12 -11.54
CA ILE A 598 -15.17 11.61 -11.52
C ILE A 598 -14.76 12.11 -12.90
N LEU A 599 -15.12 11.40 -13.95
CA LEU A 599 -14.81 11.78 -15.32
C LEU A 599 -15.79 12.82 -15.87
N GLY A 600 -16.96 12.98 -15.24
CA GLY A 600 -18.00 13.93 -15.67
C GLY A 600 -18.75 13.44 -16.91
N LEU A 601 -18.98 12.14 -17.02
CA LEU A 601 -19.71 11.52 -18.14
C LEU A 601 -21.21 11.80 -18.06
N HIS A 602 -21.75 11.78 -16.84
CA HIS A 602 -23.16 12.07 -16.54
C HIS A 602 -24.18 11.17 -17.29
N LEU A 603 -23.82 9.92 -17.53
CA LEU A 603 -24.65 8.94 -18.21
C LEU A 603 -25.77 8.39 -17.32
N PHE A 604 -25.53 8.33 -16.01
CA PHE A 604 -26.46 7.80 -15.04
C PHE A 604 -27.00 8.91 -14.11
N PRO A 605 -28.33 8.88 -13.80
CA PRO A 605 -28.91 9.91 -12.94
C PRO A 605 -28.41 9.76 -11.49
N PRO A 606 -28.23 10.86 -10.74
CA PRO A 606 -27.82 10.80 -9.32
C PRO A 606 -28.77 10.02 -8.42
N SER A 607 -30.04 9.85 -8.80
CA SER A 607 -31.01 9.03 -8.06
C SER A 607 -30.59 7.56 -7.99
N LEU A 608 -29.97 7.02 -9.06
CA LEU A 608 -29.51 5.64 -9.09
C LEU A 608 -28.48 5.39 -7.97
N THR A 609 -27.43 6.22 -7.88
CA THR A 609 -26.42 6.05 -6.86
C THR A 609 -26.95 6.28 -5.44
N GLN A 610 -27.96 7.16 -5.25
CA GLN A 610 -28.64 7.37 -3.96
C GLN A 610 -29.48 6.15 -3.55
N GLU A 611 -30.18 5.52 -4.47
CA GLU A 611 -30.95 4.30 -4.26
C GLU A 611 -30.02 3.14 -3.87
N GLU A 612 -28.95 2.93 -4.64
CA GLU A 612 -27.94 1.90 -4.36
C GLU A 612 -27.28 2.08 -2.98
N VAL A 613 -26.80 3.28 -2.64
CA VAL A 613 -26.19 3.56 -1.33
C VAL A 613 -27.22 3.33 -0.21
N SER A 614 -28.47 3.73 -0.41
CA SER A 614 -29.54 3.50 0.58
C SER A 614 -29.84 2.02 0.79
N TYR A 615 -29.71 1.22 -0.26
CA TYR A 615 -29.82 -0.24 -0.21
C TYR A 615 -28.62 -0.85 0.52
N TYR A 616 -27.40 -0.47 0.14
CA TYR A 616 -26.15 -0.99 0.71
C TYR A 616 -26.02 -0.75 2.22
N LEU A 617 -26.43 0.41 2.71
CA LEU A 617 -26.42 0.74 4.14
C LEU A 617 -27.28 -0.22 4.99
N LYS A 618 -28.29 -0.88 4.39
CA LYS A 618 -29.14 -1.86 5.05
C LYS A 618 -28.57 -3.29 5.02
N HIS A 619 -27.56 -3.53 4.16
CA HIS A 619 -27.03 -4.87 3.87
C HIS A 619 -25.59 -5.09 4.35
N GLN A 620 -25.02 -4.13 5.10
CA GLN A 620 -23.69 -4.24 5.68
C GLN A 620 -23.64 -5.28 6.80
N ASN A 621 -22.52 -5.98 6.88
CA ASN A 621 -22.10 -6.80 8.00
C ASN A 621 -21.17 -6.02 8.95
N ALA A 622 -20.64 -6.70 9.97
CA ALA A 622 -19.81 -6.07 11.00
C ALA A 622 -18.54 -5.40 10.46
N PHE A 623 -17.98 -5.92 9.35
CA PHE A 623 -16.72 -5.45 8.75
C PHE A 623 -16.88 -4.91 7.32
N GLY A 624 -18.11 -4.63 6.88
CA GLY A 624 -18.37 -3.98 5.60
C GLY A 624 -19.53 -4.57 4.82
N LEU A 625 -19.71 -4.03 3.62
CA LEU A 625 -20.70 -4.48 2.66
C LEU A 625 -20.14 -5.68 1.89
N PRO A 626 -20.85 -6.84 1.79
CA PRO A 626 -20.48 -7.89 0.86
C PRO A 626 -20.35 -7.38 -0.58
N LEU A 627 -19.53 -8.03 -1.40
CA LEU A 627 -19.40 -7.68 -2.81
C LEU A 627 -20.72 -7.82 -3.55
N ASP A 628 -21.43 -8.90 -3.25
CA ASP A 628 -22.76 -9.22 -3.77
C ASP A 628 -23.50 -10.18 -2.81
N ASN A 629 -24.69 -10.63 -3.20
CA ASN A 629 -25.50 -11.51 -2.36
C ASN A 629 -25.12 -13.01 -2.41
N ARG A 630 -24.09 -13.39 -3.18
CA ARG A 630 -23.66 -14.81 -3.27
C ARG A 630 -22.81 -15.25 -2.07
N HIS A 631 -22.00 -14.33 -1.51
CA HIS A 631 -21.04 -14.60 -0.45
C HIS A 631 -20.99 -13.46 0.57
N THR A 632 -20.32 -13.71 1.72
CA THR A 632 -20.11 -12.71 2.77
C THR A 632 -18.80 -11.93 2.62
N TYR A 633 -17.96 -12.24 1.65
CA TYR A 633 -16.71 -11.51 1.43
C TYR A 633 -16.90 -10.25 0.59
N THR A 634 -15.88 -9.40 0.65
CA THR A 634 -15.79 -8.16 -0.14
C THR A 634 -14.36 -7.86 -0.54
N LYS A 635 -14.20 -6.83 -1.39
CA LYS A 635 -12.92 -6.21 -1.73
C LYS A 635 -12.83 -4.81 -1.10
N LEU A 636 -11.69 -4.51 -0.49
CA LEU A 636 -11.47 -3.25 0.22
C LEU A 636 -11.54 -2.04 -0.71
N ASP A 637 -10.88 -2.11 -1.85
CA ASP A 637 -10.86 -1.10 -2.90
C ASP A 637 -12.27 -0.80 -3.41
N TRP A 638 -13.02 -1.84 -3.82
CA TRP A 638 -14.40 -1.69 -4.31
C TRP A 638 -15.35 -1.14 -3.25
N SER A 639 -15.15 -1.53 -1.99
CA SER A 639 -15.96 -1.00 -0.88
C SER A 639 -15.74 0.50 -0.69
N VAL A 640 -14.51 1.01 -0.86
CA VAL A 640 -14.22 2.46 -0.81
C VAL A 640 -14.76 3.18 -2.06
N TRP A 641 -14.70 2.55 -3.24
CA TRP A 641 -15.32 3.10 -4.46
C TRP A 641 -16.83 3.23 -4.28
N THR A 642 -17.48 2.18 -3.76
CA THR A 642 -18.91 2.17 -3.42
C THR A 642 -19.25 3.23 -2.38
N ALA A 643 -18.45 3.36 -1.32
CA ALA A 643 -18.62 4.42 -0.32
C ALA A 643 -18.52 5.82 -0.96
N THR A 644 -17.66 6.00 -1.97
CA THR A 644 -17.47 7.27 -2.67
C THR A 644 -18.69 7.67 -3.52
N LEU A 645 -19.60 6.75 -3.83
CA LEU A 645 -20.90 7.06 -4.46
C LEU A 645 -21.83 7.84 -3.52
N SER A 646 -21.57 7.83 -2.22
CA SER A 646 -22.44 8.44 -1.21
C SER A 646 -22.70 9.93 -1.49
N PRO A 647 -23.95 10.39 -1.32
CA PRO A 647 -24.36 11.76 -1.58
C PRO A 647 -23.85 12.76 -0.51
N ASN A 648 -23.45 12.24 0.64
CA ASN A 648 -23.03 13.03 1.81
C ASN A 648 -21.99 12.31 2.66
N GLN A 649 -21.33 13.04 3.55
CA GLN A 649 -20.26 12.51 4.41
C GLN A 649 -20.77 11.50 5.46
N GLN A 650 -22.02 11.60 5.89
CA GLN A 650 -22.58 10.68 6.89
C GLN A 650 -22.69 9.27 6.30
N ASP A 651 -23.24 9.13 5.10
CA ASP A 651 -23.38 7.85 4.41
C ASP A 651 -22.02 7.29 4.02
N PHE A 652 -21.09 8.16 3.56
CA PHE A 652 -19.70 7.78 3.33
C PHE A 652 -19.06 7.17 4.58
N ASN A 653 -19.14 7.86 5.72
CA ASN A 653 -18.57 7.37 6.97
C ASN A 653 -19.23 6.04 7.41
N ALA A 654 -20.54 5.89 7.23
CA ALA A 654 -21.25 4.66 7.59
C ALA A 654 -20.78 3.45 6.77
N LEU A 655 -20.25 3.65 5.56
CA LEU A 655 -19.63 2.60 4.74
C LEU A 655 -18.13 2.41 5.05
N ILE A 656 -17.42 3.45 5.49
CA ILE A 656 -15.99 3.41 5.82
C ILE A 656 -15.71 2.85 7.22
N ASP A 657 -16.57 3.13 8.20
CA ASP A 657 -16.36 2.71 9.60
C ASP A 657 -16.17 1.19 9.75
N PRO A 658 -16.96 0.32 9.08
CA PRO A 658 -16.71 -1.12 9.10
C PRO A 658 -15.38 -1.53 8.48
N LEU A 659 -14.89 -0.82 7.45
CA LEU A 659 -13.58 -1.08 6.83
C LEU A 659 -12.43 -0.68 7.76
N TYR A 660 -12.56 0.44 8.46
CA TYR A 660 -11.63 0.83 9.52
C TYR A 660 -11.62 -0.21 10.64
N ARG A 661 -12.78 -0.74 11.01
CA ARG A 661 -12.91 -1.82 11.97
C ARG A 661 -12.20 -3.10 11.47
N PHE A 662 -12.34 -3.46 10.19
CA PHE A 662 -11.58 -4.55 9.58
C PHE A 662 -10.05 -4.32 9.75
N MET A 663 -9.56 -3.14 9.41
CA MET A 663 -8.15 -2.79 9.57
C MET A 663 -7.66 -2.96 11.01
N THR A 664 -8.49 -2.57 12.01
CA THR A 664 -8.06 -2.54 13.42
C THR A 664 -8.32 -3.84 14.17
N GLU A 665 -9.30 -4.63 13.77
CA GLU A 665 -9.76 -5.81 14.51
C GLU A 665 -9.52 -7.14 13.77
N SER A 666 -9.06 -7.12 12.50
CA SER A 666 -8.82 -8.35 11.73
C SER A 666 -8.01 -9.37 12.55
N PRO A 667 -8.47 -10.63 12.61
CA PRO A 667 -7.71 -11.71 13.27
C PRO A 667 -6.48 -12.13 12.46
N THR A 668 -6.44 -11.83 11.15
CA THR A 668 -5.35 -12.23 10.26
C THR A 668 -4.23 -11.20 10.31
N ARG A 669 -2.99 -11.69 10.45
CA ARG A 669 -1.77 -10.89 10.62
C ARG A 669 -0.91 -10.96 9.36
N VAL A 670 -1.26 -10.13 8.37
CA VAL A 670 -0.57 -10.02 7.06
C VAL A 670 -0.60 -8.56 6.59
N PRO A 671 0.22 -8.16 5.61
CA PRO A 671 0.02 -6.90 4.90
C PRO A 671 -1.43 -6.73 4.47
N LEU A 672 -1.91 -5.50 4.39
CA LEU A 672 -3.34 -5.21 4.24
C LEU A 672 -3.96 -6.05 3.10
N SER A 673 -4.89 -6.94 3.49
CA SER A 673 -5.65 -7.74 2.53
C SER A 673 -6.73 -6.90 1.89
N ASP A 674 -6.90 -7.07 0.58
CA ASP A 674 -8.01 -6.50 -0.16
C ASP A 674 -9.23 -7.42 -0.23
N TRP A 675 -9.08 -8.73 0.04
CA TRP A 675 -10.15 -9.72 -0.01
C TRP A 675 -10.39 -10.35 1.36
N PHE A 676 -11.50 -10.00 2.00
CA PHE A 676 -11.81 -10.42 3.37
C PHE A 676 -13.31 -10.69 3.58
N ASP A 677 -13.63 -11.46 4.62
CA ASP A 677 -14.99 -11.79 5.01
C ASP A 677 -15.61 -10.68 5.88
N THR A 678 -16.74 -10.16 5.47
CA THR A 678 -17.41 -9.02 6.14
C THR A 678 -18.08 -9.36 7.47
N VAL A 679 -18.23 -10.64 7.81
CA VAL A 679 -18.83 -11.09 9.07
C VAL A 679 -17.75 -11.30 10.14
N SER A 680 -16.64 -11.95 9.78
CA SER A 680 -15.57 -12.31 10.72
C SER A 680 -14.38 -11.34 10.71
N GLY A 681 -14.20 -10.55 9.67
CA GLY A 681 -13.02 -9.72 9.46
C GLY A 681 -11.75 -10.52 9.13
N ALA A 682 -11.86 -11.80 8.83
CA ALA A 682 -10.73 -12.63 8.44
C ALA A 682 -10.40 -12.46 6.96
N GLN A 683 -9.11 -12.51 6.62
CA GLN A 683 -8.66 -12.62 5.24
C GLN A 683 -9.29 -13.86 4.58
N VAL A 684 -9.76 -13.72 3.36
CA VAL A 684 -10.16 -14.82 2.49
C VAL A 684 -9.01 -15.20 1.55
N GLY A 685 -8.42 -14.20 0.93
CA GLY A 685 -7.25 -14.33 0.06
C GLY A 685 -6.58 -12.98 -0.14
N PHE A 686 -5.56 -12.95 -0.97
CA PHE A 686 -4.78 -11.78 -1.38
C PHE A 686 -4.19 -10.98 -0.20
N GLN A 687 -3.01 -10.44 -0.41
CA GLN A 687 -2.33 -9.53 0.52
C GLN A 687 -1.23 -8.76 -0.22
N ALA A 688 -0.81 -7.64 0.30
CA ALA A 688 0.27 -6.83 -0.26
C ALA A 688 0.07 -6.42 -1.73
N ARG A 689 -1.17 -6.45 -2.25
CA ARG A 689 -1.50 -6.05 -3.64
C ARG A 689 -1.55 -4.53 -3.76
N SER A 690 -1.30 -4.02 -4.97
CA SER A 690 -1.40 -2.60 -5.32
C SER A 690 -2.83 -2.07 -5.29
N VAL A 691 -3.83 -2.92 -5.46
CA VAL A 691 -5.25 -2.55 -5.58
C VAL A 691 -5.76 -1.69 -4.42
N VAL A 692 -5.13 -1.76 -3.24
CA VAL A 692 -5.45 -0.88 -2.10
C VAL A 692 -5.20 0.61 -2.41
N GLY A 693 -4.46 0.93 -3.47
CA GLY A 693 -4.34 2.28 -4.03
C GLY A 693 -5.68 2.87 -4.47
N GLY A 694 -6.67 2.00 -4.75
CA GLY A 694 -8.04 2.38 -5.03
C GLY A 694 -8.74 3.16 -3.93
N ILE A 695 -8.24 3.08 -2.70
CA ILE A 695 -8.72 3.90 -1.57
C ILE A 695 -8.64 5.39 -1.91
N TYR A 696 -7.67 5.81 -2.75
CA TYR A 696 -7.49 7.21 -3.16
C TYR A 696 -8.56 7.73 -4.14
N ILE A 697 -9.49 6.89 -4.60
CA ILE A 697 -10.63 7.30 -5.45
C ILE A 697 -11.45 8.44 -4.80
N LYS A 698 -11.56 8.45 -3.46
CA LYS A 698 -12.22 9.50 -2.72
C LYS A 698 -11.56 10.86 -2.91
N MET A 699 -10.23 10.87 -3.04
CA MET A 699 -9.45 12.07 -3.28
C MET A 699 -9.63 12.59 -4.72
N LEU A 700 -9.77 11.70 -5.70
CA LEU A 700 -10.09 12.08 -7.09
C LEU A 700 -11.51 12.66 -7.21
N ALA A 701 -12.42 12.25 -6.34
CA ALA A 701 -13.78 12.77 -6.31
C ALA A 701 -13.88 14.23 -5.82
N ASP A 702 -12.78 14.78 -5.28
CA ASP A 702 -12.60 16.22 -5.03
C ASP A 702 -11.67 16.83 -6.10
N PRO A 703 -12.22 17.53 -7.10
CA PRO A 703 -11.42 18.05 -8.22
C PRO A 703 -10.34 19.06 -7.80
N ALA A 704 -10.51 19.75 -6.65
CA ALA A 704 -9.53 20.70 -6.16
C ALA A 704 -8.32 19.98 -5.57
N GLU A 705 -8.56 18.94 -4.73
CA GLU A 705 -7.51 18.13 -4.16
C GLU A 705 -6.80 17.31 -5.24
N TRP A 706 -7.53 16.71 -6.18
CA TRP A 706 -6.92 15.99 -7.30
C TRP A 706 -5.98 16.90 -8.10
N LYS A 707 -6.44 18.06 -8.53
CA LYS A 707 -5.61 19.02 -9.28
C LYS A 707 -4.40 19.51 -8.49
N LYS A 708 -4.53 19.70 -7.18
CA LYS A 708 -3.45 20.13 -6.29
C LYS A 708 -2.33 19.10 -6.24
N TRP A 709 -2.67 17.83 -5.99
CA TRP A 709 -1.70 16.76 -5.81
C TRP A 709 -1.10 16.28 -7.13
N ALA A 710 -1.89 16.08 -8.17
CA ALA A 710 -1.41 15.70 -9.50
C ALA A 710 -0.43 16.70 -10.11
N ALA A 711 -0.59 18.01 -9.80
CA ALA A 711 0.33 19.06 -10.22
C ALA A 711 1.59 19.19 -9.33
N GLY A 712 1.81 18.28 -8.37
CA GLY A 712 2.93 18.36 -7.42
C GLY A 712 2.85 19.51 -6.41
N LYS A 713 1.67 20.11 -6.21
CA LYS A 713 1.45 21.24 -5.30
C LYS A 713 0.89 20.82 -3.94
N GLY A 714 0.74 19.54 -3.70
CA GLY A 714 0.27 18.98 -2.43
C GLY A 714 1.31 19.08 -1.32
N THR A 715 2.59 19.11 -1.67
CA THR A 715 3.69 19.27 -0.72
C THR A 715 4.17 20.72 -0.70
N PRO A 716 4.30 21.34 0.47
CA PRO A 716 4.78 22.75 0.60
C PRO A 716 6.23 22.91 0.16
#